data_5fe07235088f09f020db422a0c36837e
#
_entry.id   5fe07235088f09f020db422a0c36837e
#
_cell.length_a   1.000
_cell.length_b   1.000
_cell.length_c   1.000
_cell.angle_alpha   90.00
_cell.angle_beta   90.00
_cell.angle_gamma   90.00
#
_symmetry.space_group_name_H-M   'P 1'
#
loop_
_entity.id
_entity.type
_entity.pdbx_description
1 polymer ?
#
loop_
_entity_poly.entity_id
_entity_poly.type
_entity_poly.pdbx_seq_one_letter_code
_entity_poly.pdbx_strand_id
1 'polypeptide(L)'
;MWRWCLLLVLTLAAKAAGQMPSWFFAAEGLRTTEELDAYRNAGMSALWVQVNYRMDGDFSDYDALLDEADRMKFSYIVALDLRPPPMLRQTFRCAPHDPAYLVWLRRWLDTVIPHFRQRPNLLGYALGCEVDEAVSYDDEGFAFFLQSRYQSLEQLSKSWQLPVNSWLVPQAVAMQADDQQLPLQYGRPSLDAALYRWTTLHNLLTLWAQEVRRRDSNPQHLLFAGPLTTYRSLAVVPPDYQGIIPFLSPERAEADWLAHNCHAVAVARRGGRFIVIPMLTTRLKDGRIILPEALIRWSMAAIAVGARGVVFNDWSAINDLPAVRENVAALISRVQSEVPANASPVTRTAILYTPFGEGTLDAQGFPLYGFALLPGAQTQPLRLTWDEPASLFFSLRFNAWGTVDAITPFELTPEILSRYRVLFAPAAAYLEPAMQANLANFVASGGIVVADLGLGAFQAEAPFQTFPPTLRELFGLTVIRQLVVGPSVRTNMVVVRHHPLFPNIPEGFEIGNQVGSFGPVLGLMPAARAHYWALLTVARTGKRFVKQGGEVRALPGIPERAAVLINPYGRGYAIFASTFLWTLWSPKDLGFDLFHGSLIERGSALRVVGGFVTNVWVSAMDKGILVINPTDTLQSVRLLWRTPVFYALTNATVRPISTLPLVQEITLTLHPHDWAFLRPIADLSPPFEVTTEVKGRDSLKLRLGGALGGRVNVRFWLPSSAKSLQVVIEQNGTTPVSYTHLTLPTNREV
;
A
#
# COMPACT_ATOMS: atom_id res chain seq x y z
N MET A 1 18.36 -2.66 -28.21
CA MET A 1 18.59 -1.39 -27.50
C MET A 1 17.82 -1.31 -26.18
N TRP A 2 16.52 -1.58 -26.10
CA TRP A 2 15.69 -1.52 -24.88
C TRP A 2 16.12 -2.47 -23.74
N ARG A 3 16.61 -3.68 -24.04
CA ARG A 3 17.08 -4.62 -23.00
C ARG A 3 18.35 -4.14 -22.26
N TRP A 4 19.20 -3.40 -22.93
CA TRP A 4 20.42 -2.82 -22.33
C TRP A 4 20.10 -1.61 -21.44
N CYS A 5 19.11 -0.79 -21.82
CA CYS A 5 18.65 0.30 -20.97
C CYS A 5 18.01 -0.20 -19.66
N LEU A 6 17.24 -1.28 -19.71
CA LEU A 6 16.63 -1.86 -18.51
C LEU A 6 17.68 -2.47 -17.57
N LEU A 7 18.70 -3.14 -18.11
CA LEU A 7 19.83 -3.66 -17.33
C LEU A 7 20.66 -2.53 -16.70
N LEU A 8 20.85 -1.42 -17.44
CA LEU A 8 21.58 -0.25 -16.94
C LEU A 8 20.82 0.44 -15.81
N VAL A 9 19.50 0.57 -15.92
CA VAL A 9 18.65 1.14 -14.87
C VAL A 9 18.62 0.24 -13.62
N LEU A 10 18.58 -1.08 -13.79
CA LEU A 10 18.63 -2.03 -12.67
C LEU A 10 20.01 -2.05 -12.00
N THR A 11 21.11 -1.93 -12.78
CA THR A 11 22.46 -1.86 -12.21
C THR A 11 22.76 -0.49 -11.58
N LEU A 12 22.18 0.59 -12.05
CA LEU A 12 22.29 1.92 -11.43
C LEU A 12 21.48 1.96 -10.12
N ALA A 13 20.29 1.38 -10.08
CA ALA A 13 19.50 1.26 -8.86
C ALA A 13 20.21 0.38 -7.81
N ALA A 14 20.88 -0.70 -8.23
CA ALA A 14 21.65 -1.55 -7.34
C ALA A 14 22.92 -0.85 -6.81
N LYS A 15 23.57 0.01 -7.61
CA LYS A 15 24.72 0.83 -7.15
C LYS A 15 24.31 1.98 -6.24
N ALA A 16 23.17 2.62 -6.50
CA ALA A 16 22.63 3.67 -5.64
C ALA A 16 22.22 3.13 -4.26
N ALA A 17 21.73 1.87 -4.19
CA ALA A 17 21.42 1.20 -2.92
C ALA A 17 22.67 1.00 -2.03
N GLY A 18 23.87 1.14 -2.56
CA GLY A 18 25.14 0.99 -1.81
C GLY A 18 25.50 2.18 -0.92
N GLN A 19 24.89 3.34 -1.09
CA GLN A 19 25.16 4.54 -0.29
C GLN A 19 24.14 4.82 0.81
N MET A 20 22.91 4.32 0.68
CA MET A 20 21.93 4.46 1.76
C MET A 20 22.40 3.71 3.01
N PRO A 21 22.28 4.34 4.20
CA PRO A 21 22.44 3.59 5.44
C PRO A 21 21.49 2.39 5.45
N SER A 22 21.89 1.32 6.11
CA SER A 22 21.05 0.12 6.22
C SER A 22 19.63 0.43 6.63
N TRP A 23 19.48 1.34 7.60
CA TRP A 23 18.24 1.92 8.07
C TRP A 23 18.35 3.43 8.12
N PHE A 24 17.34 4.15 7.65
CA PHE A 24 17.27 5.60 7.68
C PHE A 24 16.36 6.05 8.83
N PHE A 25 16.96 6.37 9.97
CA PHE A 25 16.27 7.00 11.10
C PHE A 25 16.78 8.41 11.28
N ALA A 26 15.88 9.37 11.17
CA ALA A 26 16.18 10.80 11.31
C ALA A 26 15.07 11.51 12.09
N ALA A 27 15.33 12.72 12.53
CA ALA A 27 14.32 13.63 13.04
C ALA A 27 14.52 15.02 12.44
N GLU A 28 13.41 15.71 12.19
CA GLU A 28 13.39 17.08 11.71
C GLU A 28 13.63 18.06 12.87
N GLY A 29 14.16 19.25 12.58
CA GLY A 29 14.26 20.34 13.56
C GLY A 29 15.55 20.36 14.36
N LEU A 30 16.54 19.50 14.04
CA LEU A 30 17.89 19.63 14.60
C LEU A 30 18.53 20.93 14.10
N ARG A 31 19.02 21.77 15.02
CA ARG A 31 19.50 23.13 14.69
C ARG A 31 20.92 23.42 15.09
N THR A 32 21.43 22.75 16.10
CA THR A 32 22.73 23.04 16.67
C THR A 32 23.65 21.85 16.68
N THR A 33 24.97 22.11 16.67
CA THR A 33 26.00 21.06 16.74
C THR A 33 26.04 20.36 18.09
N GLU A 34 25.66 21.07 19.17
CA GLU A 34 25.65 20.52 20.52
C GLU A 34 24.61 19.39 20.70
N GLU A 35 23.57 19.39 19.88
CA GLU A 35 22.53 18.38 19.93
C GLU A 35 22.92 17.09 19.19
N LEU A 36 23.95 17.12 18.33
CA LEU A 36 24.32 15.96 17.50
C LEU A 36 24.71 14.71 18.28
N ASP A 37 25.36 14.87 19.44
CA ASP A 37 25.69 13.73 20.30
C ASP A 37 24.43 13.13 20.94
N ALA A 38 23.48 13.95 21.40
CA ALA A 38 22.20 13.48 21.92
C ALA A 38 21.38 12.80 20.81
N TYR A 39 21.42 13.34 19.60
CA TYR A 39 20.79 12.81 18.42
C TYR A 39 21.33 11.41 18.03
N ARG A 40 22.66 11.24 18.03
CA ARG A 40 23.33 9.96 17.84
C ARG A 40 22.97 8.97 18.95
N ASN A 41 22.99 9.41 20.20
CA ASN A 41 22.67 8.56 21.36
C ASN A 41 21.21 8.11 21.36
N ALA A 42 20.32 8.87 20.73
CA ALA A 42 18.94 8.45 20.43
C ALA A 42 18.83 7.44 19.29
N GLY A 43 19.97 6.98 18.71
CA GLY A 43 20.03 5.96 17.67
C GLY A 43 19.80 6.48 16.24
N MET A 44 19.68 7.79 16.05
CA MET A 44 19.50 8.36 14.71
C MET A 44 20.69 8.04 13.84
N SER A 45 20.43 7.55 12.63
CA SER A 45 21.45 7.08 11.68
C SER A 45 21.68 8.06 10.52
N ALA A 46 20.82 9.06 10.38
CA ALA A 46 20.86 10.03 9.30
C ALA A 46 20.29 11.37 9.77
N LEU A 47 20.52 12.43 8.99
CA LEU A 47 19.91 13.74 9.25
C LEU A 47 18.86 14.07 8.20
N TRP A 48 17.84 14.78 8.61
CA TRP A 48 16.88 15.48 7.78
C TRP A 48 17.14 16.97 7.87
N VAL A 49 17.53 17.59 6.76
CA VAL A 49 17.92 19.01 6.72
C VAL A 49 16.92 19.78 5.87
N GLN A 50 15.96 20.43 6.52
CA GLN A 50 14.98 21.27 5.84
C GLN A 50 15.61 22.61 5.46
N VAL A 51 15.68 22.91 4.17
CA VAL A 51 16.23 24.15 3.63
C VAL A 51 15.10 24.98 3.02
N ASN A 52 14.83 26.11 3.65
CA ASN A 52 13.85 27.08 3.19
C ASN A 52 14.47 28.07 2.23
N TYR A 53 13.64 28.67 1.36
CA TYR A 53 14.07 29.72 0.45
C TYR A 53 14.71 30.92 1.19
N ARG A 54 15.90 31.34 0.70
CA ARG A 54 16.63 32.50 1.18
C ARG A 54 16.99 33.42 0.01
N MET A 55 16.65 34.70 0.14
CA MET A 55 16.92 35.70 -0.90
C MET A 55 18.40 36.01 -1.06
N ASP A 56 19.14 36.01 0.04
CA ASP A 56 20.57 36.32 0.13
C ASP A 56 21.46 35.13 -0.28
N GLY A 57 20.90 33.90 -0.32
CA GLY A 57 21.67 32.69 -0.58
C GLY A 57 22.67 32.34 0.51
N ASP A 58 22.51 32.88 1.71
CA ASP A 58 23.35 32.56 2.85
C ASP A 58 22.87 31.25 3.52
N PHE A 59 23.73 30.23 3.53
CA PHE A 59 23.50 28.91 4.15
C PHE A 59 24.44 28.64 5.32
N SER A 60 25.08 29.66 5.87
CA SER A 60 26.08 29.52 6.95
C SER A 60 25.52 28.81 8.20
N ASP A 61 24.23 28.97 8.49
CA ASP A 61 23.57 28.25 9.60
C ASP A 61 23.59 26.73 9.41
N TYR A 62 23.51 26.28 8.13
CA TYR A 62 23.54 24.86 7.83
C TYR A 62 24.97 24.33 7.77
N ASP A 63 25.94 25.16 7.37
CA ASP A 63 27.33 24.73 7.17
C ASP A 63 27.95 24.20 8.45
N ALA A 64 27.81 24.92 9.56
CA ALA A 64 28.33 24.49 10.85
C ALA A 64 27.77 23.13 11.30
N LEU A 65 26.46 22.92 11.12
CA LEU A 65 25.82 21.68 11.43
C LEU A 65 26.26 20.54 10.51
N LEU A 66 26.38 20.82 9.21
CA LEU A 66 26.73 19.81 8.22
C LEU A 66 28.22 19.46 8.26
N ASP A 67 29.11 20.41 8.55
CA ASP A 67 30.54 20.13 8.75
C ASP A 67 30.75 19.18 9.93
N GLU A 68 30.04 19.38 11.02
CA GLU A 68 30.08 18.48 12.16
C GLU A 68 29.43 17.12 11.84
N ALA A 69 28.30 17.13 11.11
CA ALA A 69 27.66 15.91 10.64
C ALA A 69 28.58 15.08 9.72
N ASP A 70 29.30 15.77 8.81
CA ASP A 70 30.28 15.13 7.91
C ASP A 70 31.45 14.53 8.71
N ARG A 71 31.95 15.25 9.73
CA ARG A 71 32.98 14.74 10.67
C ARG A 71 32.49 13.51 11.42
N MET A 72 31.22 13.52 11.83
CA MET A 72 30.57 12.41 12.52
C MET A 72 30.12 11.29 11.57
N LYS A 73 30.25 11.44 10.25
CA LYS A 73 29.82 10.49 9.22
C LYS A 73 28.31 10.21 9.19
N PHE A 74 27.50 11.19 9.50
CA PHE A 74 26.09 11.11 9.25
C PHE A 74 25.80 11.28 7.76
N SER A 75 25.01 10.37 7.20
CA SER A 75 24.36 10.61 5.89
C SER A 75 23.17 11.55 6.08
N TYR A 76 22.85 12.37 5.09
CA TYR A 76 21.71 13.29 5.19
C TYR A 76 20.97 13.51 3.88
N ILE A 77 19.69 13.83 4.01
CA ILE A 77 18.82 14.28 2.93
C ILE A 77 18.59 15.78 3.12
N VAL A 78 18.81 16.54 2.06
CA VAL A 78 18.48 17.97 2.00
C VAL A 78 17.07 18.09 1.44
N ALA A 79 16.12 18.52 2.29
CA ALA A 79 14.75 18.75 1.92
C ALA A 79 14.56 20.18 1.44
N LEU A 80 14.20 20.34 0.18
CA LEU A 80 14.04 21.63 -0.47
C LEU A 80 12.57 22.01 -0.54
N ASP A 81 12.21 23.12 0.08
CA ASP A 81 10.91 23.73 -0.15
C ASP A 81 10.93 24.47 -1.48
N LEU A 82 10.26 23.91 -2.47
CA LEU A 82 10.14 24.47 -3.82
C LEU A 82 8.82 25.22 -4.02
N ARG A 83 8.10 25.47 -2.95
CA ARG A 83 6.92 26.35 -2.96
C ARG A 83 7.37 27.80 -2.98
N PRO A 84 6.67 28.68 -3.71
CA PRO A 84 6.90 30.11 -3.58
C PRO A 84 6.72 30.56 -2.14
N PRO A 85 7.65 31.35 -1.59
CA PRO A 85 7.46 31.89 -0.25
C PRO A 85 6.20 32.76 -0.20
N PRO A 86 5.55 32.91 0.98
CA PRO A 86 4.24 33.57 1.09
C PRO A 86 4.17 34.94 0.44
N MET A 87 5.25 35.71 0.51
CA MET A 87 5.36 37.05 -0.09
C MET A 87 5.29 37.04 -1.62
N LEU A 88 5.67 35.93 -2.25
CA LEU A 88 5.68 35.80 -3.71
C LEU A 88 4.46 35.03 -4.27
N ARG A 89 3.65 34.40 -3.42
CA ARG A 89 2.46 33.64 -3.86
C ARG A 89 1.39 34.49 -4.55
N GLN A 90 1.42 35.81 -4.32
CA GLN A 90 0.54 36.74 -5.02
C GLN A 90 1.09 37.14 -6.40
N THR A 91 2.39 36.92 -6.65
CA THR A 91 3.07 37.35 -7.87
C THR A 91 3.05 36.26 -8.94
N PHE A 92 3.14 34.99 -8.54
CA PHE A 92 3.11 33.85 -9.46
C PHE A 92 2.57 32.59 -8.76
N ARG A 93 2.11 31.67 -9.60
CA ARG A 93 1.45 30.43 -9.17
C ARG A 93 2.45 29.28 -9.14
N CYS A 94 2.33 28.38 -8.17
CA CYS A 94 3.10 27.13 -8.16
C CYS A 94 2.51 26.16 -9.20
N ALA A 95 2.84 26.38 -10.47
CA ALA A 95 2.32 25.59 -11.58
C ALA A 95 3.42 25.37 -12.64
N PRO A 96 3.47 24.19 -13.29
CA PRO A 96 4.52 23.89 -14.27
C PRO A 96 4.49 24.75 -15.52
N HIS A 97 3.38 25.41 -15.79
CA HIS A 97 3.18 26.30 -16.96
C HIS A 97 3.35 27.79 -16.64
N ASP A 98 3.53 28.19 -15.37
CA ASP A 98 3.73 29.60 -15.01
C ASP A 98 5.18 30.04 -15.26
N PRO A 99 5.45 30.94 -16.23
CA PRO A 99 6.79 31.36 -16.55
C PRO A 99 7.50 32.08 -15.40
N ALA A 100 6.78 32.85 -14.60
CA ALA A 100 7.36 33.60 -13.48
C ALA A 100 7.80 32.62 -12.37
N TYR A 101 7.01 31.58 -12.10
CA TYR A 101 7.40 30.50 -11.21
C TYR A 101 8.66 29.78 -11.71
N LEU A 102 8.73 29.46 -13.00
CA LEU A 102 9.89 28.79 -13.58
C LEU A 102 11.17 29.60 -13.44
N VAL A 103 11.10 30.92 -13.65
CA VAL A 103 12.25 31.81 -13.46
C VAL A 103 12.69 31.82 -12.00
N TRP A 104 11.77 31.94 -11.07
CA TRP A 104 12.06 31.91 -9.65
C TRP A 104 12.67 30.56 -9.23
N LEU A 105 12.04 29.45 -9.61
CA LEU A 105 12.48 28.09 -9.30
C LEU A 105 13.92 27.85 -9.76
N ARG A 106 14.23 28.23 -11.02
CA ARG A 106 15.56 28.06 -11.58
C ARG A 106 16.60 28.86 -10.83
N ARG A 107 16.30 30.13 -10.53
CA ARG A 107 17.20 30.99 -9.74
C ARG A 107 17.44 30.43 -8.34
N TRP A 108 16.40 29.94 -7.69
CA TRP A 108 16.53 29.30 -6.39
C TRP A 108 17.41 28.06 -6.45
N LEU A 109 17.17 27.17 -7.40
CA LEU A 109 17.97 25.96 -7.57
C LEU A 109 19.39 26.23 -8.04
N ASP A 110 19.65 27.30 -8.81
CA ASP A 110 21.00 27.73 -9.17
C ASP A 110 21.84 28.18 -7.98
N THR A 111 21.17 28.58 -6.88
CA THR A 111 21.82 28.97 -5.63
C THR A 111 22.02 27.79 -4.70
N VAL A 112 20.94 27.00 -4.44
CA VAL A 112 20.95 26.00 -3.39
C VAL A 112 21.66 24.69 -3.77
N ILE A 113 21.46 24.19 -5.00
CA ILE A 113 22.04 22.92 -5.41
C ILE A 113 23.57 22.93 -5.44
N PRO A 114 24.25 23.95 -6.07
CA PRO A 114 25.70 24.01 -6.06
C PRO A 114 26.32 24.03 -4.67
N HIS A 115 25.61 24.60 -3.69
CA HIS A 115 26.09 24.69 -2.32
C HIS A 115 26.18 23.30 -1.65
N PHE A 116 25.14 22.47 -1.80
CA PHE A 116 25.07 21.18 -1.11
C PHE A 116 25.67 20.01 -1.91
N ARG A 117 25.66 20.02 -3.25
CA ARG A 117 26.03 18.86 -4.09
C ARG A 117 27.44 18.33 -3.90
N GLN A 118 28.36 19.13 -3.33
CA GLN A 118 29.77 18.73 -3.13
C GLN A 118 30.02 18.11 -1.75
N ARG A 119 29.03 18.05 -0.89
CA ARG A 119 29.14 17.52 0.45
C ARG A 119 29.33 16.00 0.44
N PRO A 120 30.31 15.45 1.19
CA PRO A 120 30.73 14.05 1.05
C PRO A 120 29.66 13.03 1.51
N ASN A 121 28.79 13.41 2.47
CA ASN A 121 27.78 12.51 3.04
C ASN A 121 26.35 12.87 2.58
N LEU A 122 26.22 13.72 1.57
CA LEU A 122 24.93 13.99 0.95
C LEU A 122 24.36 12.74 0.31
N LEU A 123 23.23 12.26 0.81
CA LEU A 123 22.48 11.14 0.26
C LEU A 123 21.62 11.55 -0.94
N GLY A 124 21.10 12.76 -0.89
CA GLY A 124 20.27 13.31 -1.96
C GLY A 124 19.31 14.39 -1.49
N TYR A 125 18.27 14.63 -2.28
CA TYR A 125 17.34 15.72 -2.10
C TYR A 125 15.90 15.18 -1.94
N ALA A 126 15.15 15.77 -1.00
CA ALA A 126 13.72 15.58 -0.90
C ALA A 126 13.01 16.82 -1.49
N LEU A 127 12.11 16.60 -2.45
CA LEU A 127 11.44 17.66 -3.19
C LEU A 127 9.93 17.56 -2.98
N GLY A 128 9.28 18.67 -2.68
CA GLY A 128 7.83 18.72 -2.63
C GLY A 128 7.21 18.71 -1.25
N CYS A 129 7.88 19.36 -0.29
CA CYS A 129 7.29 19.59 1.03
C CYS A 129 5.86 20.12 0.89
N GLU A 130 4.87 19.33 1.31
CA GLU A 130 3.43 19.65 1.28
C GLU A 130 2.94 20.24 -0.06
N VAL A 131 3.44 19.70 -1.17
CA VAL A 131 3.16 20.23 -2.52
C VAL A 131 1.67 20.29 -2.84
N ASP A 132 0.88 19.39 -2.27
CA ASP A 132 -0.57 19.32 -2.46
C ASP A 132 -1.30 20.61 -2.04
N GLU A 133 -0.76 21.30 -1.03
CA GLU A 133 -1.32 22.55 -0.52
C GLU A 133 -0.88 23.77 -1.32
N ALA A 134 0.23 23.64 -2.04
CA ALA A 134 0.88 24.76 -2.73
C ALA A 134 0.59 24.81 -4.20
N VAL A 135 0.33 23.68 -4.84
CA VAL A 135 0.11 23.60 -6.29
C VAL A 135 -1.12 24.42 -6.70
N SER A 136 -0.93 25.25 -7.73
CA SER A 136 -2.02 26.04 -8.28
C SER A 136 -2.71 25.25 -9.40
N TYR A 137 -3.99 25.03 -9.23
CA TYR A 137 -4.87 24.47 -10.24
C TYR A 137 -5.76 25.59 -10.78
N ASP A 138 -5.37 26.21 -11.90
CA ASP A 138 -6.11 27.31 -12.49
C ASP A 138 -6.90 26.89 -13.73
N ASP A 139 -7.87 27.74 -14.10
CA ASP A 139 -8.77 27.46 -15.22
C ASP A 139 -8.07 27.57 -16.58
N GLU A 140 -7.00 28.34 -16.69
CA GLU A 140 -6.18 28.41 -17.92
C GLU A 140 -5.44 27.10 -18.16
N GLY A 141 -4.79 26.57 -17.12
CA GLY A 141 -4.15 25.26 -17.18
C GLY A 141 -5.15 24.13 -17.44
N PHE A 142 -6.35 24.23 -16.88
CA PHE A 142 -7.42 23.29 -17.17
C PHE A 142 -7.87 23.37 -18.64
N ALA A 143 -7.99 24.57 -19.20
CA ALA A 143 -8.30 24.76 -20.61
C ALA A 143 -7.24 24.12 -21.53
N PHE A 144 -5.95 24.29 -21.23
CA PHE A 144 -4.87 23.62 -21.95
C PHE A 144 -4.93 22.09 -21.84
N PHE A 145 -5.25 21.59 -20.66
CA PHE A 145 -5.44 20.16 -20.45
C PHE A 145 -6.58 19.62 -21.30
N LEU A 146 -7.75 20.29 -21.31
CA LEU A 146 -8.89 19.92 -22.14
C LEU A 146 -8.55 19.95 -23.63
N GLN A 147 -7.85 20.98 -24.10
CA GLN A 147 -7.38 21.06 -25.49
C GLN A 147 -6.44 19.92 -25.87
N SER A 148 -5.57 19.50 -24.95
CA SER A 148 -4.67 18.39 -25.20
C SER A 148 -5.37 17.03 -25.25
N ARG A 149 -6.47 16.90 -24.52
CA ARG A 149 -7.25 15.67 -24.42
C ARG A 149 -8.32 15.54 -25.50
N TYR A 150 -8.93 16.65 -25.89
CA TYR A 150 -9.99 16.71 -26.90
C TYR A 150 -9.55 17.55 -28.08
N GLN A 151 -9.73 17.03 -29.31
CA GLN A 151 -9.31 17.72 -30.52
C GLN A 151 -10.24 18.89 -30.90
N SER A 152 -11.48 18.90 -30.39
CA SER A 152 -12.43 19.94 -30.66
C SER A 152 -13.44 20.13 -29.53
N LEU A 153 -14.06 21.31 -29.45
CA LEU A 153 -15.15 21.59 -28.51
C LEU A 153 -16.37 20.68 -28.74
N GLU A 154 -16.56 20.24 -29.97
CA GLU A 154 -17.62 19.27 -30.28
C GLU A 154 -17.36 17.91 -29.61
N GLN A 155 -16.11 17.41 -29.66
CA GLN A 155 -15.75 16.17 -28.98
C GLN A 155 -15.84 16.32 -27.46
N LEU A 156 -15.44 17.46 -26.89
CA LEU A 156 -15.60 17.77 -25.49
C LEU A 156 -17.07 17.78 -25.10
N SER A 157 -17.92 18.52 -25.85
CA SER A 157 -19.35 18.59 -25.62
C SER A 157 -20.02 17.22 -25.69
N LYS A 158 -19.62 16.39 -26.67
CA LYS A 158 -20.12 15.03 -26.81
C LYS A 158 -19.68 14.14 -25.64
N SER A 159 -18.43 14.26 -25.21
CA SER A 159 -17.91 13.49 -24.08
C SER A 159 -18.57 13.86 -22.77
N TRP A 160 -18.78 15.15 -22.54
CA TRP A 160 -19.42 15.66 -21.33
C TRP A 160 -20.94 15.57 -21.39
N GLN A 161 -21.50 15.35 -22.57
CA GLN A 161 -22.95 15.41 -22.84
C GLN A 161 -23.55 16.78 -22.44
N LEU A 162 -22.75 17.84 -22.55
CA LEU A 162 -23.08 19.22 -22.24
C LEU A 162 -22.64 20.12 -23.39
N PRO A 163 -23.42 21.17 -23.73
CA PRO A 163 -22.96 22.14 -24.70
C PRO A 163 -21.80 22.98 -24.13
N VAL A 164 -20.61 22.78 -24.65
CA VAL A 164 -19.42 23.54 -24.28
C VAL A 164 -19.03 24.45 -25.44
N ASN A 165 -19.05 25.75 -25.21
CA ASN A 165 -18.81 26.76 -26.25
C ASN A 165 -17.42 27.42 -26.14
N SER A 166 -16.66 27.11 -25.11
CA SER A 166 -15.31 27.65 -24.85
C SER A 166 -14.44 26.59 -24.18
N TRP A 167 -13.15 26.61 -24.44
CA TRP A 167 -12.18 25.83 -23.70
C TRP A 167 -12.01 26.30 -22.25
N LEU A 168 -12.18 27.60 -22.03
CA LEU A 168 -12.10 28.18 -20.69
C LEU A 168 -13.37 27.88 -19.91
N VAL A 169 -13.43 26.68 -19.36
CA VAL A 169 -14.50 26.25 -18.46
C VAL A 169 -13.95 26.30 -17.04
N PRO A 170 -14.58 27.03 -16.11
CA PRO A 170 -14.14 27.02 -14.72
C PRO A 170 -14.16 25.60 -14.15
N GLN A 171 -13.07 25.17 -13.51
CA GLN A 171 -13.03 23.86 -12.83
C GLN A 171 -14.15 23.71 -11.81
N ALA A 172 -14.48 24.82 -11.11
CA ALA A 172 -15.58 24.85 -10.17
C ALA A 172 -16.90 24.40 -10.83
N VAL A 173 -17.17 24.78 -12.09
CA VAL A 173 -18.36 24.35 -12.83
C VAL A 173 -18.27 22.85 -13.15
N ALA A 174 -17.10 22.37 -13.57
CA ALA A 174 -16.90 20.95 -13.84
C ALA A 174 -17.07 20.09 -12.58
N MET A 175 -16.65 20.61 -11.43
CA MET A 175 -16.79 19.94 -10.12
C MET A 175 -18.16 20.12 -9.49
N GLN A 176 -18.79 21.32 -9.64
CA GLN A 176 -20.14 21.61 -9.13
C GLN A 176 -21.26 20.89 -9.89
N ALA A 177 -20.98 20.44 -11.11
CA ALA A 177 -21.90 19.56 -11.81
C ALA A 177 -22.23 18.32 -10.99
N ASP A 178 -21.35 17.94 -10.06
CA ASP A 178 -21.56 16.83 -9.15
C ASP A 178 -22.41 17.21 -7.91
N ASP A 179 -22.36 18.47 -7.45
CA ASP A 179 -23.11 18.93 -6.27
C ASP A 179 -24.59 19.20 -6.52
N GLN A 180 -25.01 19.35 -7.77
CA GLN A 180 -26.35 19.85 -8.12
C GLN A 180 -27.35 18.80 -8.61
N GLN A 181 -27.33 17.57 -8.09
CA GLN A 181 -28.35 16.55 -8.44
C GLN A 181 -28.51 16.29 -9.95
N LEU A 182 -27.48 16.59 -10.74
CA LEU A 182 -27.51 16.36 -12.17
C LEU A 182 -27.39 14.84 -12.46
N PRO A 183 -28.01 14.33 -13.52
CA PRO A 183 -28.00 12.91 -13.81
C PRO A 183 -26.57 12.37 -13.98
N LEU A 184 -26.33 11.11 -13.69
CA LEU A 184 -25.07 10.35 -13.81
C LEU A 184 -24.27 10.54 -15.12
N GLN A 185 -24.84 11.21 -16.09
CA GLN A 185 -24.20 11.60 -17.34
C GLN A 185 -23.01 12.55 -17.16
N TYR A 186 -22.91 13.20 -16.01
CA TYR A 186 -21.97 14.30 -15.75
C TYR A 186 -20.68 13.92 -15.05
N GLY A 187 -20.43 12.64 -14.74
CA GLY A 187 -19.16 12.21 -14.14
C GLY A 187 -17.89 12.49 -14.97
N ARG A 188 -18.05 12.79 -16.28
CA ARG A 188 -16.91 13.12 -17.16
C ARG A 188 -16.27 14.47 -16.88
N PRO A 189 -16.99 15.56 -16.64
CA PRO A 189 -16.41 16.85 -16.26
C PRO A 189 -15.57 16.74 -14.97
N SER A 190 -16.10 16.11 -13.93
CA SER A 190 -15.38 15.85 -12.68
C SER A 190 -14.15 15.00 -12.88
N LEU A 191 -14.24 13.96 -13.68
CA LEU A 191 -13.10 13.12 -14.02
C LEU A 191 -12.00 13.93 -14.71
N ASP A 192 -12.35 14.78 -15.67
CA ASP A 192 -11.39 15.62 -16.36
C ASP A 192 -10.74 16.64 -15.42
N ALA A 193 -11.50 17.23 -14.50
CA ALA A 193 -10.95 18.10 -13.46
C ALA A 193 -10.00 17.34 -12.50
N ALA A 194 -10.35 16.13 -12.10
CA ALA A 194 -9.49 15.27 -11.30
C ALA A 194 -8.21 14.88 -12.05
N LEU A 195 -8.32 14.44 -13.31
CA LEU A 195 -7.18 14.10 -14.16
C LEU A 195 -6.27 15.30 -14.41
N TYR A 196 -6.82 16.49 -14.60
CA TYR A 196 -6.04 17.72 -14.71
C TYR A 196 -5.19 17.95 -13.46
N ARG A 197 -5.76 17.87 -12.28
CA ARG A 197 -5.03 18.04 -11.02
C ARG A 197 -3.92 17.01 -10.86
N TRP A 198 -4.17 15.78 -11.20
CA TRP A 198 -3.17 14.72 -11.16
C TRP A 198 -2.04 14.95 -12.14
N THR A 199 -2.40 15.30 -13.39
CA THR A 199 -1.42 15.60 -14.45
C THR A 199 -0.57 16.81 -14.09
N THR A 200 -1.17 17.86 -13.53
CA THR A 200 -0.47 19.06 -13.09
C THR A 200 0.54 18.74 -11.99
N LEU A 201 0.13 17.97 -11.01
CA LEU A 201 1.00 17.55 -9.90
C LEU A 201 2.14 16.64 -10.39
N HIS A 202 1.83 15.68 -11.25
CA HIS A 202 2.83 14.83 -11.90
C HIS A 202 3.86 15.65 -12.70
N ASN A 203 3.39 16.60 -13.50
CA ASN A 203 4.26 17.47 -14.31
C ASN A 203 5.12 18.38 -13.45
N LEU A 204 4.58 18.89 -12.33
CA LEU A 204 5.32 19.71 -11.39
C LEU A 204 6.45 18.90 -10.71
N LEU A 205 6.15 17.71 -10.23
CA LEU A 205 7.17 16.82 -9.66
C LEU A 205 8.21 16.42 -10.69
N THR A 206 7.80 16.13 -11.92
CA THR A 206 8.73 15.85 -13.04
C THR A 206 9.65 17.04 -13.32
N LEU A 207 9.09 18.23 -13.38
CA LEU A 207 9.84 19.47 -13.57
C LEU A 207 10.90 19.65 -12.47
N TRP A 208 10.54 19.49 -11.22
CA TRP A 208 11.46 19.62 -10.11
C TRP A 208 12.62 18.61 -10.20
N ALA A 209 12.30 17.35 -10.46
CA ALA A 209 13.34 16.34 -10.65
C ALA A 209 14.31 16.70 -11.78
N GLN A 210 13.79 17.13 -12.94
CA GLN A 210 14.59 17.54 -14.08
C GLN A 210 15.46 18.76 -13.78
N GLU A 211 14.91 19.80 -13.14
CA GLU A 211 15.65 21.01 -12.81
C GLU A 211 16.75 20.76 -11.77
N VAL A 212 16.53 19.85 -10.80
CA VAL A 212 17.57 19.42 -9.87
C VAL A 212 18.65 18.60 -10.61
N ARG A 213 18.26 17.63 -11.45
CA ARG A 213 19.22 16.79 -12.20
C ARG A 213 20.07 17.57 -13.19
N ARG A 214 19.59 18.69 -13.73
CA ARG A 214 20.41 19.60 -14.57
C ARG A 214 21.57 20.22 -13.81
N ARG A 215 21.43 20.43 -12.48
CA ARG A 215 22.41 21.07 -11.61
C ARG A 215 23.25 20.06 -10.84
N ASP A 216 22.68 18.92 -10.57
CA ASP A 216 23.36 17.79 -9.91
C ASP A 216 23.13 16.50 -10.70
N SER A 217 24.08 16.21 -11.58
CA SER A 217 24.05 15.01 -12.43
C SER A 217 24.63 13.76 -11.74
N ASN A 218 25.04 13.88 -10.46
CA ASN A 218 25.58 12.75 -9.73
C ASN A 218 24.47 11.68 -9.51
N PRO A 219 24.59 10.49 -10.12
CA PRO A 219 23.59 9.44 -9.99
C PRO A 219 23.52 8.83 -8.59
N GLN A 220 24.51 9.11 -7.75
CA GLN A 220 24.53 8.63 -6.36
C GLN A 220 23.66 9.49 -5.45
N HIS A 221 23.39 10.75 -5.82
CA HIS A 221 22.45 11.58 -5.09
C HIS A 221 21.02 11.21 -5.46
N LEU A 222 20.30 10.66 -4.50
CA LEU A 222 18.93 10.18 -4.69
C LEU A 222 17.94 11.34 -4.70
N LEU A 223 16.83 11.17 -5.44
CA LEU A 223 15.70 12.08 -5.37
C LEU A 223 14.54 11.39 -4.64
N PHE A 224 14.03 12.07 -3.64
CA PHE A 224 12.84 11.68 -2.88
C PHE A 224 11.72 12.67 -3.15
N ALA A 225 10.51 12.18 -3.40
CA ALA A 225 9.34 13.03 -3.45
C ALA A 225 8.74 13.14 -2.04
N GLY A 226 8.58 14.35 -1.54
CA GLY A 226 7.94 14.57 -0.25
C GLY A 226 8.68 15.51 0.71
N PRO A 227 8.11 15.72 1.89
CA PRO A 227 6.92 15.03 2.45
C PRO A 227 5.63 15.28 1.67
N LEU A 228 4.89 14.19 1.37
CA LEU A 228 3.63 14.22 0.63
C LEU A 228 2.47 13.86 1.56
N THR A 229 1.42 14.69 1.55
CA THR A 229 0.33 14.62 2.53
C THR A 229 -0.91 13.89 2.03
N THR A 230 -1.07 13.73 0.71
CA THR A 230 -2.25 13.10 0.13
C THR A 230 -1.93 11.83 -0.66
N TYR A 231 -2.91 10.94 -0.76
CA TYR A 231 -2.79 9.76 -1.64
C TYR A 231 -2.60 10.13 -3.11
N ARG A 232 -3.17 11.26 -3.53
CA ARG A 232 -3.01 11.78 -4.89
C ARG A 232 -1.54 12.02 -5.18
N SER A 233 -0.87 12.78 -4.34
CA SER A 233 0.56 13.08 -4.52
C SER A 233 1.40 11.81 -4.49
N LEU A 234 1.12 10.89 -3.57
CA LEU A 234 1.81 9.60 -3.50
C LEU A 234 1.65 8.78 -4.79
N ALA A 235 0.45 8.79 -5.38
CA ALA A 235 0.14 7.98 -6.56
C ALA A 235 0.75 8.50 -7.85
N VAL A 236 1.03 9.80 -7.96
CA VAL A 236 1.50 10.43 -9.22
C VAL A 236 3.00 10.68 -9.27
N VAL A 237 3.77 10.29 -8.26
CA VAL A 237 5.23 10.49 -8.27
C VAL A 237 5.87 9.88 -9.52
N PRO A 238 6.65 10.67 -10.30
CA PRO A 238 7.31 10.20 -11.50
C PRO A 238 8.41 9.18 -11.23
N PRO A 239 8.82 8.40 -12.27
CA PRO A 239 9.88 7.41 -12.15
C PRO A 239 11.29 8.01 -11.95
N ASP A 240 11.45 9.33 -12.13
CA ASP A 240 12.71 10.04 -11.91
C ASP A 240 13.14 10.06 -10.45
N TYR A 241 12.21 9.85 -9.54
CA TYR A 241 12.48 9.69 -8.12
C TYR A 241 12.88 8.25 -7.79
N GLN A 242 13.75 8.09 -6.79
CA GLN A 242 14.13 6.78 -6.23
C GLN A 242 13.38 6.48 -4.95
N GLY A 243 12.84 7.50 -4.30
CA GLY A 243 12.10 7.32 -3.06
C GLY A 243 10.91 8.27 -2.90
N ILE A 244 10.08 7.94 -1.91
CA ILE A 244 8.89 8.71 -1.54
C ILE A 244 8.85 8.84 -0.02
N ILE A 245 8.46 10.02 0.43
CA ILE A 245 8.31 10.35 1.85
C ILE A 245 6.85 10.71 2.12
N PRO A 246 6.00 9.74 2.48
CA PRO A 246 4.65 10.04 2.91
C PRO A 246 4.67 10.71 4.28
N PHE A 247 3.90 11.78 4.45
CA PHE A 247 3.68 12.44 5.73
C PHE A 247 2.48 11.79 6.43
N LEU A 248 2.72 11.22 7.60
CA LEU A 248 1.73 10.47 8.35
C LEU A 248 1.33 11.24 9.61
N SER A 249 0.13 11.78 9.62
CA SER A 249 -0.40 12.60 10.72
C SER A 249 -1.60 11.92 11.40
N PRO A 250 -1.69 11.95 12.74
CA PRO A 250 -2.77 11.32 13.51
C PRO A 250 -4.00 12.22 13.65
N GLU A 251 -4.50 12.81 12.58
CA GLU A 251 -5.65 13.72 12.64
C GLU A 251 -7.00 13.03 12.88
N ARG A 252 -7.04 11.69 12.91
CA ARG A 252 -8.23 10.84 13.04
C ARG A 252 -8.15 9.91 14.23
N ALA A 253 -9.24 9.18 14.52
CA ALA A 253 -9.22 8.11 15.50
C ALA A 253 -8.09 7.10 15.20
N GLU A 254 -7.36 6.67 16.22
CA GLU A 254 -6.10 5.94 16.06
C GLU A 254 -6.20 4.69 15.16
N ALA A 255 -7.31 3.96 15.23
CA ALA A 255 -7.50 2.76 14.42
C ALA A 255 -7.65 3.06 12.92
N ASP A 256 -8.44 4.08 12.57
CA ASP A 256 -8.64 4.49 11.19
C ASP A 256 -7.36 5.10 10.61
N TRP A 257 -6.68 5.90 11.41
CA TRP A 257 -5.43 6.53 11.06
C TRP A 257 -4.34 5.50 10.71
N LEU A 258 -4.22 4.43 11.50
CA LEU A 258 -3.21 3.41 11.26
C LEU A 258 -3.46 2.65 9.94
N ALA A 259 -4.73 2.35 9.65
CA ALA A 259 -5.11 1.73 8.37
C ALA A 259 -4.71 2.60 7.19
N HIS A 260 -5.00 3.90 7.25
CA HIS A 260 -4.64 4.86 6.22
C HIS A 260 -3.14 5.01 6.04
N ASN A 261 -2.40 5.13 7.13
CA ASN A 261 -0.96 5.30 7.07
C ASN A 261 -0.24 4.07 6.51
N CYS A 262 -0.64 2.87 6.91
CA CYS A 262 -0.09 1.65 6.33
C CYS A 262 -0.43 1.52 4.85
N HIS A 263 -1.65 1.88 4.45
CA HIS A 263 -2.05 1.90 3.06
C HIS A 263 -1.28 2.96 2.25
N ALA A 264 -1.07 4.16 2.81
CA ALA A 264 -0.27 5.22 2.20
C ALA A 264 1.17 4.76 1.93
N VAL A 265 1.80 4.10 2.90
CA VAL A 265 3.15 3.50 2.73
C VAL A 265 3.13 2.43 1.63
N ALA A 266 2.10 1.58 1.58
CA ALA A 266 1.98 0.56 0.54
C ALA A 266 1.80 1.18 -0.86
N VAL A 267 0.95 2.20 -0.98
CA VAL A 267 0.75 2.96 -2.23
C VAL A 267 2.04 3.66 -2.64
N ALA A 268 2.75 4.29 -1.71
CA ALA A 268 4.04 4.93 -1.97
C ALA A 268 5.09 3.92 -2.45
N ARG A 269 5.11 2.72 -1.86
CA ARG A 269 6.07 1.67 -2.22
C ARG A 269 5.86 1.11 -3.64
N ARG A 270 4.64 1.09 -4.14
CA ARG A 270 4.26 0.60 -5.48
C ARG A 270 4.93 -0.73 -5.85
N GLY A 271 4.66 -1.76 -5.04
CA GLY A 271 5.24 -3.06 -5.27
C GLY A 271 6.77 -3.13 -5.12
N GLY A 272 7.38 -2.21 -4.38
CA GLY A 272 8.83 -2.14 -4.17
C GLY A 272 9.59 -1.35 -5.23
N ARG A 273 8.90 -0.54 -6.03
CA ARG A 273 9.52 0.34 -7.03
C ARG A 273 10.27 1.51 -6.38
N PHE A 274 9.76 2.00 -5.26
CA PHE A 274 10.32 3.14 -4.55
C PHE A 274 10.81 2.76 -3.15
N ILE A 275 11.86 3.45 -2.70
CA ILE A 275 12.29 3.48 -1.30
C ILE A 275 11.29 4.35 -0.55
N VAL A 276 10.71 3.85 0.53
CA VAL A 276 9.75 4.62 1.32
C VAL A 276 10.32 4.89 2.71
N ILE A 277 10.34 6.18 3.06
CA ILE A 277 10.78 6.67 4.37
C ILE A 277 9.68 7.59 4.90
N PRO A 278 8.68 7.07 5.63
CA PRO A 278 7.60 7.91 6.12
C PRO A 278 8.09 8.92 7.14
N MET A 279 7.51 10.12 7.10
CA MET A 279 7.65 11.12 8.14
C MET A 279 6.49 10.98 9.12
N LEU A 280 6.80 10.70 10.39
CA LEU A 280 5.83 10.51 11.46
C LEU A 280 5.72 11.77 12.31
N THR A 281 4.51 12.25 12.50
CA THR A 281 4.24 13.32 13.47
C THR A 281 4.55 12.83 14.89
N THR A 282 5.29 13.63 15.64
CA THR A 282 5.65 13.38 17.05
C THR A 282 4.86 14.26 18.02
N ARG A 283 4.20 15.28 17.50
CA ARG A 283 3.40 16.23 18.26
C ARG A 283 2.05 16.47 17.58
N LEU A 284 0.98 16.41 18.34
CA LEU A 284 -0.36 16.72 17.84
C LEU A 284 -0.53 18.22 17.59
N LYS A 285 -1.54 18.63 16.83
CA LYS A 285 -1.86 20.05 16.54
C LYS A 285 -2.10 20.88 17.81
N ASP A 286 -2.57 20.27 18.89
CA ASP A 286 -2.76 20.90 20.19
C ASP A 286 -1.48 21.00 21.03
N GLY A 287 -0.35 20.60 20.50
CA GLY A 287 0.98 20.67 21.13
C GLY A 287 1.34 19.47 22.01
N ARG A 288 0.42 18.50 22.21
CA ARG A 288 0.73 17.30 23.00
C ARG A 288 1.72 16.40 22.26
N ILE A 289 2.70 15.90 22.99
CA ILE A 289 3.67 14.93 22.48
C ILE A 289 3.01 13.55 22.42
N ILE A 290 3.29 12.82 21.35
CA ILE A 290 2.77 11.47 21.14
C ILE A 290 3.50 10.50 22.06
N LEU A 291 2.75 9.59 22.67
CA LEU A 291 3.28 8.61 23.60
C LEU A 291 4.28 7.65 22.91
N PRO A 292 5.35 7.23 23.62
CA PRO A 292 6.37 6.37 23.06
C PRO A 292 5.81 5.08 22.45
N GLU A 293 4.82 4.45 23.08
CA GLU A 293 4.19 3.21 22.63
C GLU A 293 3.49 3.38 21.27
N ALA A 294 2.88 4.54 21.05
CA ALA A 294 2.28 4.87 19.77
C ALA A 294 3.34 5.09 18.69
N LEU A 295 4.43 5.81 18.98
CA LEU A 295 5.54 5.98 18.03
C LEU A 295 6.17 4.64 17.65
N ILE A 296 6.33 3.72 18.60
CA ILE A 296 6.83 2.36 18.35
C ILE A 296 5.86 1.61 17.43
N ARG A 297 4.57 1.59 17.75
CA ARG A 297 3.55 0.92 16.93
C ARG A 297 3.55 1.43 15.50
N TRP A 298 3.58 2.75 15.33
CA TRP A 298 3.49 3.38 14.01
C TRP A 298 4.76 3.13 13.18
N SER A 299 5.91 3.25 13.81
CA SER A 299 7.19 2.92 13.15
C SER A 299 7.23 1.45 12.70
N MET A 300 6.85 0.53 13.59
CA MET A 300 6.85 -0.89 13.27
C MET A 300 5.79 -1.27 12.22
N ALA A 301 4.62 -0.64 12.24
CA ALA A 301 3.61 -0.81 11.21
C ALA A 301 4.09 -0.35 9.83
N ALA A 302 4.77 0.80 9.76
CA ALA A 302 5.38 1.28 8.53
C ALA A 302 6.48 0.34 8.02
N ILE A 303 7.35 -0.13 8.89
CA ILE A 303 8.39 -1.12 8.58
C ILE A 303 7.76 -2.43 8.08
N ALA A 304 6.69 -2.88 8.71
CA ALA A 304 5.95 -4.07 8.29
C ALA A 304 5.42 -3.97 6.86
N VAL A 305 5.09 -2.78 6.40
CA VAL A 305 4.63 -2.51 5.01
C VAL A 305 5.81 -2.29 4.06
N GLY A 306 7.04 -2.19 4.56
CA GLY A 306 8.25 -2.09 3.74
C GLY A 306 8.92 -0.72 3.74
N ALA A 307 8.66 0.10 4.75
CA ALA A 307 9.44 1.32 4.97
C ALA A 307 10.90 0.98 5.29
N ARG A 308 11.82 1.83 4.83
CA ARG A 308 13.29 1.67 5.02
C ARG A 308 13.83 2.51 6.16
N GLY A 309 12.97 3.02 6.99
CA GLY A 309 13.25 3.87 8.13
C GLY A 309 12.10 4.80 8.42
N VAL A 310 12.35 5.80 9.23
CA VAL A 310 11.36 6.80 9.66
C VAL A 310 12.04 8.14 9.88
N VAL A 311 11.40 9.21 9.46
CA VAL A 311 11.73 10.57 9.89
C VAL A 311 10.71 11.00 10.94
N PHE A 312 11.17 11.36 12.12
CA PHE A 312 10.31 11.90 13.16
C PHE A 312 10.17 13.41 12.95
N ASN A 313 8.95 13.89 12.85
CA ASN A 313 8.69 15.32 12.63
C ASN A 313 8.65 16.06 13.98
N ASP A 314 9.74 16.45 14.46
CA ASP A 314 10.11 17.29 15.60
C ASP A 314 11.10 16.58 16.54
N TRP A 315 12.37 16.93 16.40
CA TRP A 315 13.44 16.47 17.27
C TRP A 315 13.22 16.90 18.73
N SER A 316 12.70 18.10 18.96
CA SER A 316 12.49 18.59 20.31
C SER A 316 11.51 17.71 21.09
N ALA A 317 10.46 17.19 20.44
CA ALA A 317 9.51 16.28 21.06
C ALA A 317 10.15 14.96 21.54
N ILE A 318 11.22 14.52 20.89
CA ILE A 318 11.98 13.34 21.29
C ILE A 318 13.00 13.71 22.37
N ASN A 319 13.73 14.81 22.18
CA ASN A 319 14.87 15.18 23.04
C ASN A 319 14.45 15.70 24.41
N ASP A 320 13.34 16.46 24.47
CA ASP A 320 12.88 17.13 25.71
C ASP A 320 12.33 16.15 26.75
N LEU A 321 11.89 14.95 26.31
CA LEU A 321 11.36 13.92 27.19
C LEU A 321 12.28 12.70 27.23
N PRO A 322 13.04 12.45 28.32
CA PRO A 322 13.95 11.33 28.44
C PRO A 322 13.29 9.97 28.13
N ALA A 323 12.07 9.76 28.62
CA ALA A 323 11.33 8.52 28.36
C ALA A 323 11.04 8.30 26.86
N VAL A 324 10.69 9.35 26.10
CA VAL A 324 10.50 9.23 24.64
C VAL A 324 11.81 8.93 23.96
N ARG A 325 12.88 9.64 24.32
CA ARG A 325 14.22 9.44 23.74
C ARG A 325 14.74 8.04 23.97
N GLU A 326 14.65 7.51 25.18
CA GLU A 326 15.09 6.17 25.53
C GLU A 326 14.31 5.07 24.77
N ASN A 327 13.00 5.21 24.68
CA ASN A 327 12.16 4.27 23.95
C ASN A 327 12.44 4.31 22.43
N VAL A 328 12.63 5.49 21.85
CA VAL A 328 13.01 5.64 20.44
C VAL A 328 14.39 5.04 20.20
N ALA A 329 15.37 5.28 21.07
CA ALA A 329 16.70 4.69 20.99
C ALA A 329 16.65 3.15 21.05
N ALA A 330 15.87 2.60 21.97
CA ALA A 330 15.67 1.16 22.10
C ALA A 330 15.01 0.56 20.86
N LEU A 331 13.96 1.22 20.31
CA LEU A 331 13.32 0.81 19.06
C LEU A 331 14.34 0.74 17.92
N ILE A 332 15.07 1.83 17.69
CA ILE A 332 16.03 1.93 16.57
C ILE A 332 17.11 0.87 16.70
N SER A 333 17.70 0.73 17.89
CA SER A 333 18.74 -0.28 18.17
C SER A 333 18.23 -1.70 17.88
N ARG A 334 17.02 -2.02 18.33
CA ARG A 334 16.40 -3.32 18.09
C ARG A 334 16.11 -3.56 16.60
N VAL A 335 15.55 -2.59 15.89
CA VAL A 335 15.28 -2.69 14.46
C VAL A 335 16.59 -2.93 13.69
N GLN A 336 17.63 -2.17 13.98
CA GLN A 336 18.93 -2.32 13.31
C GLN A 336 19.58 -3.69 13.55
N SER A 337 19.38 -4.28 14.73
CA SER A 337 19.96 -5.56 15.09
C SER A 337 19.12 -6.78 14.66
N GLU A 338 17.81 -6.67 14.71
CA GLU A 338 16.91 -7.81 14.53
C GLU A 338 16.29 -7.89 13.13
N VAL A 339 15.96 -6.75 12.50
CA VAL A 339 15.31 -6.73 11.18
C VAL A 339 16.34 -6.46 10.09
N PRO A 340 16.49 -7.35 9.09
CA PRO A 340 17.37 -7.08 7.97
C PRO A 340 16.91 -5.86 7.19
N ALA A 341 17.77 -4.88 6.97
CA ALA A 341 17.43 -3.62 6.34
C ALA A 341 16.91 -3.74 4.89
N ASN A 342 17.29 -4.81 4.21
CA ASN A 342 16.81 -5.14 2.87
C ASN A 342 15.58 -6.06 2.88
N ALA A 343 14.99 -6.35 4.05
CA ALA A 343 13.76 -7.12 4.12
C ALA A 343 12.62 -6.35 3.43
N SER A 344 11.92 -7.03 2.55
CA SER A 344 10.84 -6.48 1.76
C SER A 344 9.60 -7.37 1.86
N PRO A 345 8.40 -6.80 2.02
CA PRO A 345 7.18 -7.59 2.02
C PRO A 345 7.05 -8.46 0.78
N VAL A 346 6.74 -9.73 0.99
CA VAL A 346 6.48 -10.71 -0.07
C VAL A 346 4.99 -10.94 -0.17
N THR A 347 4.42 -10.62 -1.32
CA THR A 347 2.99 -10.81 -1.55
C THR A 347 2.71 -11.17 -3.01
N ARG A 348 1.68 -11.98 -3.21
CA ARG A 348 1.09 -12.25 -4.52
C ARG A 348 -0.36 -11.76 -4.59
N THR A 349 -0.76 -10.94 -3.65
CA THR A 349 -2.08 -10.32 -3.59
C THR A 349 -1.93 -8.81 -3.53
N ALA A 350 -2.69 -8.10 -4.34
CA ALA A 350 -2.73 -6.64 -4.31
C ALA A 350 -4.17 -6.13 -4.24
N ILE A 351 -4.29 -4.91 -3.72
CA ILE A 351 -5.51 -4.10 -3.78
C ILE A 351 -5.26 -2.96 -4.74
N LEU A 352 -6.16 -2.77 -5.69
CA LEU A 352 -6.13 -1.65 -6.62
C LEU A 352 -6.72 -0.42 -5.91
N TYR A 353 -5.89 0.57 -5.72
CA TYR A 353 -6.30 1.87 -5.22
C TYR A 353 -6.59 2.80 -6.40
N THR A 354 -7.83 3.28 -6.52
CA THR A 354 -8.24 4.24 -7.57
C THR A 354 -8.56 5.58 -6.95
N PRO A 355 -7.63 6.53 -6.98
CA PRO A 355 -7.73 7.78 -6.23
C PRO A 355 -8.59 8.86 -6.89
N PHE A 356 -9.25 8.57 -8.00
CA PHE A 356 -10.04 9.57 -8.75
C PHE A 356 -11.33 10.01 -8.05
N GLY A 357 -11.67 9.43 -6.91
CA GLY A 357 -12.74 9.92 -6.05
C GLY A 357 -12.37 11.09 -5.14
N GLU A 358 -11.07 11.42 -5.02
CA GLU A 358 -10.62 12.53 -4.15
C GLU A 358 -10.85 13.93 -4.78
N GLY A 359 -11.40 14.01 -5.98
CA GLY A 359 -11.58 15.28 -6.70
C GLY A 359 -12.74 16.13 -6.22
N THR A 360 -13.73 15.51 -5.60
CA THR A 360 -14.94 16.17 -5.10
C THR A 360 -14.98 16.05 -3.58
N LEU A 361 -15.01 17.19 -2.90
CA LEU A 361 -15.16 17.25 -1.45
C LEU A 361 -16.62 17.64 -1.14
N ASP A 362 -17.24 16.97 -0.17
CA ASP A 362 -18.50 17.45 0.39
C ASP A 362 -18.31 18.77 1.17
N ALA A 363 -19.41 19.37 1.62
CA ALA A 363 -19.37 20.61 2.39
C ALA A 363 -18.56 20.52 3.71
N GLN A 364 -18.21 19.30 4.15
CA GLN A 364 -17.37 19.02 5.29
C GLN A 364 -15.92 18.66 4.92
N GLY A 365 -15.56 18.74 3.63
CA GLY A 365 -14.22 18.44 3.14
C GLY A 365 -13.91 16.95 2.97
N PHE A 366 -14.92 16.08 2.93
CA PHE A 366 -14.73 14.66 2.66
C PHE A 366 -14.80 14.38 1.15
N PRO A 367 -13.93 13.51 0.63
CA PRO A 367 -13.98 13.15 -0.78
C PRO A 367 -15.34 12.53 -1.13
N LEU A 368 -16.03 13.14 -2.07
CA LEU A 368 -17.14 12.53 -2.75
C LEU A 368 -16.58 11.72 -3.92
N TYR A 369 -16.70 10.43 -3.87
CA TYR A 369 -16.68 9.67 -5.10
C TYR A 369 -17.91 10.15 -5.90
N GLY A 370 -17.80 10.33 -7.21
CA GLY A 370 -18.88 10.72 -8.10
C GLY A 370 -20.13 9.81 -8.06
N PHE A 371 -20.26 9.01 -7.05
CA PHE A 371 -21.36 8.15 -6.67
C PHE A 371 -22.47 8.86 -5.88
N ALA A 372 -22.22 10.08 -5.43
CA ALA A 372 -23.22 10.88 -4.74
C ALA A 372 -24.47 11.15 -5.59
N LEU A 373 -24.39 10.89 -6.88
CA LEU A 373 -25.37 11.32 -7.88
C LEU A 373 -26.18 10.16 -8.47
N LEU A 374 -26.41 9.12 -7.71
CA LEU A 374 -27.31 8.06 -8.16
C LEU A 374 -28.74 8.60 -8.27
N PRO A 375 -29.44 8.40 -9.40
CA PRO A 375 -30.80 8.84 -9.56
C PRO A 375 -31.70 8.28 -8.46
N GLY A 376 -32.37 9.14 -7.71
CA GLY A 376 -33.29 8.78 -6.62
C GLY A 376 -32.67 8.82 -5.21
N ALA A 377 -31.39 9.16 -5.04
CA ALA A 377 -30.80 9.43 -3.73
C ALA A 377 -31.19 10.84 -3.27
N GLN A 378 -32.35 10.98 -2.66
CA GLN A 378 -32.87 12.31 -2.32
C GLN A 378 -32.25 12.99 -1.11
N THR A 379 -31.37 12.38 -0.32
CA THR A 379 -31.07 12.99 0.99
C THR A 379 -29.69 12.76 1.60
N GLN A 380 -28.86 11.86 1.15
CA GLN A 380 -27.47 11.76 1.61
C GLN A 380 -26.59 11.18 0.53
N PRO A 381 -25.48 11.84 0.18
CA PRO A 381 -24.47 11.21 -0.66
C PRO A 381 -24.07 9.91 0.02
N LEU A 382 -24.11 8.81 -0.73
CA LEU A 382 -23.46 7.58 -0.32
C LEU A 382 -21.98 7.92 -0.14
N ARG A 383 -21.57 8.12 1.10
CA ARG A 383 -20.17 8.18 1.46
C ARG A 383 -19.60 6.77 1.26
N LEU A 384 -19.31 6.45 0.01
CA LEU A 384 -18.35 5.41 -0.27
C LEU A 384 -17.03 5.97 0.20
N THR A 385 -16.71 5.64 1.40
CA THR A 385 -15.55 6.17 2.04
C THR A 385 -14.35 5.72 1.23
N TRP A 386 -13.52 6.66 0.77
CA TRP A 386 -12.17 6.41 0.26
C TRP A 386 -11.38 5.50 1.21
N ASP A 387 -11.90 5.26 2.40
CA ASP A 387 -11.49 4.35 3.43
C ASP A 387 -11.64 2.87 3.03
N GLU A 388 -12.48 2.54 2.03
CA GLU A 388 -12.74 1.15 1.65
C GLU A 388 -11.47 0.38 1.24
N PRO A 389 -10.63 0.88 0.30
CA PRO A 389 -9.36 0.24 -0.01
C PRO A 389 -8.41 0.17 1.19
N ALA A 390 -8.34 1.21 2.01
CA ALA A 390 -7.48 1.26 3.17
C ALA A 390 -7.96 0.30 4.28
N SER A 391 -9.25 0.27 4.55
CA SER A 391 -9.85 -0.66 5.51
C SER A 391 -9.69 -2.11 5.08
N LEU A 392 -9.91 -2.40 3.79
CA LEU A 392 -9.68 -3.72 3.22
C LEU A 392 -8.20 -4.10 3.30
N PHE A 393 -7.30 -3.19 2.93
CA PHE A 393 -5.86 -3.40 3.02
C PHE A 393 -5.44 -3.75 4.45
N PHE A 394 -5.89 -2.96 5.44
CA PHE A 394 -5.57 -3.18 6.84
C PHE A 394 -6.10 -4.53 7.34
N SER A 395 -7.35 -4.86 7.02
CA SER A 395 -7.99 -6.10 7.45
C SER A 395 -7.31 -7.33 6.86
N LEU A 396 -6.98 -7.30 5.57
CA LEU A 396 -6.32 -8.43 4.91
C LEU A 396 -4.85 -8.54 5.32
N ARG A 397 -4.15 -7.41 5.44
CA ARG A 397 -2.72 -7.43 5.72
C ARG A 397 -2.42 -7.73 7.18
N PHE A 398 -3.04 -7.00 8.10
CA PHE A 398 -2.65 -7.04 9.50
C PHE A 398 -3.48 -8.01 10.33
N ASN A 399 -4.78 -8.10 10.06
CA ASN A 399 -5.66 -8.89 10.91
C ASN A 399 -5.77 -10.37 10.50
N ALA A 400 -5.46 -10.71 9.24
CA ALA A 400 -5.74 -12.05 8.76
C ALA A 400 -4.59 -12.74 8.00
N TRP A 401 -3.93 -12.05 7.05
CA TRP A 401 -3.17 -12.72 6.03
C TRP A 401 -1.73 -12.24 5.87
N GLY A 402 -1.36 -11.11 6.45
CA GLY A 402 0.00 -10.58 6.51
C GLY A 402 0.69 -10.26 5.18
N THR A 403 0.00 -10.41 4.05
CA THR A 403 0.63 -10.43 2.73
C THR A 403 -0.23 -9.82 1.65
N VAL A 404 -0.50 -8.53 1.76
CA VAL A 404 -1.24 -7.77 0.74
C VAL A 404 -0.46 -6.51 0.38
N ASP A 405 -0.47 -6.14 -0.89
CA ASP A 405 0.16 -4.93 -1.42
C ASP A 405 -0.91 -3.94 -1.91
N ALA A 406 -0.51 -2.71 -2.21
CA ALA A 406 -1.36 -1.73 -2.86
C ALA A 406 -0.72 -1.30 -4.18
N ILE A 407 -1.53 -1.21 -5.23
CA ILE A 407 -1.13 -0.70 -6.54
C ILE A 407 -2.15 0.32 -7.02
N THR A 408 -1.71 1.22 -7.91
CA THR A 408 -2.56 2.22 -8.56
C THR A 408 -2.94 1.77 -9.98
N PRO A 409 -3.91 2.40 -10.63
CA PRO A 409 -4.22 2.09 -12.03
C PRO A 409 -3.02 2.22 -12.98
N PHE A 410 -2.09 3.12 -12.67
CA PHE A 410 -0.87 3.32 -13.47
C PHE A 410 0.11 2.14 -13.39
N GLU A 411 0.01 1.30 -12.36
CA GLU A 411 0.76 0.07 -12.20
C GLU A 411 0.07 -1.17 -12.80
N LEU A 412 -1.08 -1.02 -13.44
CA LEU A 412 -1.71 -2.12 -14.18
C LEU A 412 -0.96 -2.43 -15.49
N THR A 413 0.33 -2.69 -15.37
CA THR A 413 1.20 -3.12 -16.47
C THR A 413 1.47 -4.63 -16.39
N PRO A 414 1.78 -5.30 -17.52
CA PRO A 414 2.09 -6.74 -17.52
C PRO A 414 3.22 -7.10 -16.54
N GLU A 415 4.25 -6.26 -16.41
CA GLU A 415 5.40 -6.48 -15.53
C GLU A 415 4.99 -6.48 -14.06
N ILE A 416 4.17 -5.52 -13.65
CA ILE A 416 3.71 -5.40 -12.26
C ILE A 416 2.69 -6.49 -11.96
N LEU A 417 1.71 -6.69 -12.84
CA LEU A 417 0.67 -7.71 -12.65
C LEU A 417 1.24 -9.12 -12.59
N SER A 418 2.34 -9.41 -13.28
CA SER A 418 3.00 -10.73 -13.24
C SER A 418 3.46 -11.16 -11.86
N ARG A 419 3.64 -10.21 -10.93
CA ARG A 419 4.05 -10.46 -9.54
C ARG A 419 2.89 -10.99 -8.68
N TYR A 420 1.66 -10.74 -9.10
CA TYR A 420 0.47 -11.04 -8.32
C TYR A 420 -0.27 -12.28 -8.84
N ARG A 421 -1.07 -12.86 -7.98
CA ARG A 421 -1.99 -13.94 -8.29
C ARG A 421 -3.43 -13.53 -8.11
N VAL A 422 -3.68 -12.65 -7.14
CA VAL A 422 -5.00 -12.12 -6.80
C VAL A 422 -4.94 -10.60 -6.78
N LEU A 423 -5.92 -9.98 -7.40
CA LEU A 423 -6.14 -8.54 -7.39
C LEU A 423 -7.55 -8.24 -6.90
N PHE A 424 -7.66 -7.53 -5.80
CA PHE A 424 -8.91 -6.93 -5.36
C PHE A 424 -9.02 -5.52 -5.92
N ALA A 425 -10.15 -5.20 -6.53
CA ALA A 425 -10.41 -3.94 -7.20
C ALA A 425 -11.68 -3.26 -6.64
N PRO A 426 -11.64 -2.82 -5.35
CA PRO A 426 -12.77 -2.14 -4.72
C PRO A 426 -13.02 -0.80 -5.42
N ALA A 427 -14.26 -0.53 -5.78
CA ALA A 427 -14.71 0.72 -6.40
C ALA A 427 -13.79 1.23 -7.53
N ALA A 428 -13.24 0.35 -8.35
CA ALA A 428 -12.23 0.65 -9.37
C ALA A 428 -12.84 1.43 -10.56
N ALA A 429 -13.25 2.67 -10.31
CA ALA A 429 -14.04 3.46 -11.24
C ALA A 429 -13.26 3.93 -12.49
N TYR A 430 -11.95 4.16 -12.36
CA TYR A 430 -11.10 4.61 -13.46
C TYR A 430 -10.21 3.49 -13.98
N LEU A 431 -10.50 3.06 -15.20
CA LEU A 431 -9.71 2.05 -15.91
C LEU A 431 -9.69 2.38 -17.41
N GLU A 432 -8.63 2.99 -17.89
CA GLU A 432 -8.46 3.26 -19.32
C GLU A 432 -8.42 1.96 -20.16
N PRO A 433 -8.72 2.03 -21.46
CA PRO A 433 -8.76 0.84 -22.32
C PRO A 433 -7.50 -0.03 -22.24
N ALA A 434 -6.31 0.56 -22.17
CA ALA A 434 -5.06 -0.18 -22.01
C ALA A 434 -4.98 -0.90 -20.64
N MET A 435 -5.45 -0.28 -19.57
CA MET A 435 -5.52 -0.88 -18.24
C MET A 435 -6.50 -2.04 -18.20
N GLN A 436 -7.67 -1.88 -18.85
CA GLN A 436 -8.67 -2.96 -19.01
C GLN A 436 -8.09 -4.15 -19.75
N ALA A 437 -7.36 -3.93 -20.85
CA ALA A 437 -6.71 -4.98 -21.63
C ALA A 437 -5.64 -5.71 -20.79
N ASN A 438 -4.83 -4.99 -20.04
CA ASN A 438 -3.82 -5.58 -19.15
C ASN A 438 -4.47 -6.42 -18.04
N LEU A 439 -5.59 -5.95 -17.48
CA LEU A 439 -6.37 -6.70 -16.49
C LEU A 439 -6.94 -7.99 -17.09
N ALA A 440 -7.49 -7.93 -18.30
CA ALA A 440 -7.98 -9.11 -19.01
C ALA A 440 -6.83 -10.11 -19.28
N ASN A 441 -5.68 -9.65 -19.73
CA ASN A 441 -4.49 -10.48 -19.96
C ASN A 441 -3.97 -11.11 -18.65
N PHE A 442 -3.99 -10.38 -17.54
CA PHE A 442 -3.66 -10.91 -16.23
C PHE A 442 -4.55 -12.10 -15.86
N VAL A 443 -5.86 -11.96 -16.02
CA VAL A 443 -6.80 -13.05 -15.72
C VAL A 443 -6.63 -14.20 -16.71
N ALA A 444 -6.52 -13.90 -18.01
CA ALA A 444 -6.30 -14.93 -19.02
C ALA A 444 -5.04 -15.76 -18.76
N SER A 445 -4.00 -15.16 -18.18
CA SER A 445 -2.75 -15.83 -17.79
C SER A 445 -2.86 -16.63 -16.50
N GLY A 446 -4.00 -16.61 -15.83
CA GLY A 446 -4.27 -17.40 -14.63
C GLY A 446 -4.40 -16.57 -13.35
N GLY A 447 -4.41 -15.23 -13.42
CA GLY A 447 -4.73 -14.35 -12.31
C GLY A 447 -6.19 -14.44 -11.87
N ILE A 448 -6.49 -13.94 -10.69
CA ILE A 448 -7.84 -13.81 -10.16
C ILE A 448 -8.07 -12.32 -9.87
N VAL A 449 -9.16 -11.77 -10.42
CA VAL A 449 -9.60 -10.41 -10.10
C VAL A 449 -10.95 -10.46 -9.39
N VAL A 450 -11.08 -9.69 -8.32
CA VAL A 450 -12.34 -9.49 -7.60
C VAL A 450 -12.69 -8.02 -7.67
N ALA A 451 -13.83 -7.70 -8.22
CA ALA A 451 -14.30 -6.34 -8.41
C ALA A 451 -15.76 -6.18 -7.99
N ASP A 452 -16.18 -4.95 -7.87
CA ASP A 452 -17.54 -4.60 -7.48
C ASP A 452 -18.14 -3.51 -8.36
N LEU A 453 -19.28 -2.98 -7.95
CA LEU A 453 -20.14 -2.11 -8.74
C LEU A 453 -19.43 -0.90 -9.36
N GLY A 454 -18.41 -0.35 -8.73
CA GLY A 454 -17.67 0.82 -9.23
C GLY A 454 -16.81 0.59 -10.48
N LEU A 455 -16.57 -0.67 -10.84
CA LEU A 455 -15.61 -1.06 -11.86
C LEU A 455 -15.80 -0.35 -13.21
N GLY A 456 -14.80 0.44 -13.63
CA GLY A 456 -14.79 1.12 -14.93
C GLY A 456 -15.89 2.14 -15.13
N ALA A 457 -16.51 2.63 -14.06
CA ALA A 457 -17.69 3.52 -14.15
C ALA A 457 -17.41 4.79 -14.96
N PHE A 458 -16.22 5.38 -14.88
CA PHE A 458 -15.88 6.59 -15.62
C PHE A 458 -15.65 6.37 -17.13
N GLN A 459 -15.40 5.15 -17.57
CA GLN A 459 -15.22 4.80 -18.98
C GLN A 459 -16.49 4.21 -19.60
N ALA A 460 -17.53 3.98 -18.82
CA ALA A 460 -18.79 3.49 -19.30
C ALA A 460 -19.59 4.59 -20.03
N GLU A 461 -20.39 4.21 -21.04
CA GLU A 461 -21.31 5.14 -21.71
C GLU A 461 -22.38 5.69 -20.77
N ALA A 462 -22.87 4.82 -19.87
CA ALA A 462 -23.76 5.19 -18.78
C ALA A 462 -23.19 4.64 -17.48
N PRO A 463 -22.47 5.46 -16.68
CA PRO A 463 -21.86 5.05 -15.44
C PRO A 463 -22.85 4.29 -14.53
N PHE A 464 -22.38 3.19 -13.90
CA PHE A 464 -23.18 2.30 -13.04
C PHE A 464 -24.38 1.60 -13.70
N GLN A 465 -24.62 1.81 -14.99
CA GLN A 465 -25.69 1.16 -15.74
C GLN A 465 -25.15 0.27 -16.85
N THR A 466 -23.98 0.62 -17.37
CA THR A 466 -23.25 -0.18 -18.38
C THR A 466 -21.82 -0.36 -17.96
N PHE A 467 -21.14 -1.26 -18.63
CA PHE A 467 -19.70 -1.51 -18.46
C PHE A 467 -18.98 -1.36 -19.79
N PRO A 468 -17.71 -0.93 -19.79
CA PRO A 468 -16.88 -0.99 -20.98
C PRO A 468 -16.88 -2.41 -21.56
N PRO A 469 -16.86 -2.56 -22.89
CA PRO A 469 -16.97 -3.88 -23.55
C PRO A 469 -15.95 -4.90 -23.04
N THR A 470 -14.68 -4.52 -22.89
CA THR A 470 -13.63 -5.40 -22.37
C THR A 470 -13.93 -5.91 -20.95
N LEU A 471 -14.41 -5.02 -20.07
CA LEU A 471 -14.75 -5.42 -18.69
C LEU A 471 -16.01 -6.28 -18.65
N ARG A 472 -17.00 -5.96 -19.51
CA ARG A 472 -18.20 -6.77 -19.64
C ARG A 472 -17.89 -8.20 -20.08
N GLU A 473 -16.98 -8.37 -21.04
CA GLU A 473 -16.51 -9.68 -21.48
C GLU A 473 -15.71 -10.39 -20.40
N LEU A 474 -14.72 -9.68 -19.78
CA LEU A 474 -13.87 -10.24 -18.74
C LEU A 474 -14.67 -10.80 -17.57
N PHE A 475 -15.66 -10.07 -17.09
CA PHE A 475 -16.48 -10.48 -15.94
C PHE A 475 -17.75 -11.26 -16.32
N GLY A 476 -18.03 -11.41 -17.63
CA GLY A 476 -19.21 -12.11 -18.11
C GLY A 476 -20.51 -11.46 -17.68
N LEU A 477 -20.62 -10.13 -17.84
CA LEU A 477 -21.73 -9.33 -17.31
C LEU A 477 -22.75 -9.00 -18.38
N THR A 478 -24.03 -9.19 -18.04
CA THR A 478 -25.17 -8.60 -18.75
C THR A 478 -26.02 -7.85 -17.73
N VAL A 479 -26.17 -6.54 -17.91
CA VAL A 479 -27.05 -5.73 -17.06
C VAL A 479 -28.49 -5.93 -17.53
N ILE A 480 -29.36 -6.34 -16.61
CA ILE A 480 -30.79 -6.61 -16.91
C ILE A 480 -31.73 -5.63 -16.24
N ARG A 481 -31.27 -4.95 -15.19
CA ARG A 481 -32.02 -3.87 -14.51
C ARG A 481 -31.09 -2.77 -14.09
N GLN A 482 -31.61 -1.56 -14.17
CA GLN A 482 -30.91 -0.36 -13.73
C GLN A 482 -30.58 -0.41 -12.24
N LEU A 483 -29.62 0.38 -11.86
CA LEU A 483 -29.19 0.56 -10.51
C LEU A 483 -30.34 0.98 -9.60
N VAL A 484 -30.53 0.25 -8.50
CA VAL A 484 -31.48 0.61 -7.45
C VAL A 484 -30.71 1.12 -6.26
N VAL A 485 -31.03 2.33 -5.84
CA VAL A 485 -30.54 2.94 -4.60
C VAL A 485 -31.69 2.92 -3.61
N GLY A 486 -31.51 2.22 -2.51
CA GLY A 486 -32.55 2.10 -1.47
C GLY A 486 -32.14 2.76 -0.15
N PRO A 487 -33.11 3.02 0.72
CA PRO A 487 -32.82 3.41 2.10
C PRO A 487 -32.07 2.26 2.80
N SER A 488 -31.36 2.58 3.88
CA SER A 488 -30.53 1.66 4.64
C SER A 488 -31.22 0.31 4.95
N VAL A 489 -30.95 -0.67 4.13
CA VAL A 489 -31.48 -2.04 4.25
C VAL A 489 -30.31 -2.98 4.45
N ARG A 490 -30.43 -3.94 5.35
CA ARG A 490 -29.43 -4.98 5.55
C ARG A 490 -29.47 -5.95 4.38
N THR A 491 -28.34 -6.17 3.74
CA THR A 491 -28.20 -7.17 2.69
C THR A 491 -27.31 -8.31 3.18
N ASN A 492 -27.71 -9.53 2.87
CA ASN A 492 -26.91 -10.75 3.03
C ASN A 492 -26.60 -11.30 1.64
N MET A 493 -25.50 -12.03 1.56
CA MET A 493 -25.21 -12.88 0.39
C MET A 493 -25.52 -14.32 0.76
N VAL A 494 -26.23 -15.03 -0.11
CA VAL A 494 -26.48 -16.47 0.03
C VAL A 494 -25.78 -17.19 -1.11
N VAL A 495 -24.86 -18.07 -0.78
CA VAL A 495 -24.15 -18.89 -1.76
C VAL A 495 -25.12 -19.89 -2.40
N VAL A 496 -25.26 -19.84 -3.71
CA VAL A 496 -26.20 -20.68 -4.45
C VAL A 496 -25.53 -21.79 -5.23
N ARG A 497 -24.20 -21.77 -5.30
CA ARG A 497 -23.42 -22.76 -6.01
C ARG A 497 -22.06 -22.97 -5.36
N HIS A 498 -21.73 -24.23 -5.06
CA HIS A 498 -20.36 -24.58 -4.66
C HIS A 498 -19.37 -24.30 -5.81
N HIS A 499 -18.20 -23.77 -5.44
CA HIS A 499 -17.16 -23.45 -6.43
C HIS A 499 -15.77 -23.87 -5.94
N PRO A 500 -14.89 -24.43 -6.79
CA PRO A 500 -13.54 -24.86 -6.40
C PRO A 500 -12.61 -23.73 -5.90
N LEU A 501 -12.91 -22.46 -6.19
CA LEU A 501 -12.23 -21.34 -5.60
C LEU A 501 -12.51 -21.20 -4.10
N PHE A 502 -13.66 -21.66 -3.65
CA PHE A 502 -14.18 -21.51 -2.28
C PHE A 502 -14.57 -22.88 -1.68
N PRO A 503 -13.59 -23.80 -1.49
CA PRO A 503 -13.90 -25.18 -1.09
C PRO A 503 -14.57 -25.27 0.30
N ASN A 504 -14.36 -24.28 1.14
CA ASN A 504 -14.88 -24.24 2.51
C ASN A 504 -16.18 -23.44 2.64
N ILE A 505 -16.78 -22.99 1.52
CA ILE A 505 -18.05 -22.26 1.51
C ILE A 505 -19.10 -23.12 0.81
N PRO A 506 -20.00 -23.80 1.54
CA PRO A 506 -21.02 -24.66 0.92
C PRO A 506 -22.19 -23.84 0.36
N GLU A 507 -23.00 -24.49 -0.47
CA GLU A 507 -24.29 -23.94 -0.88
C GLU A 507 -25.19 -23.67 0.33
N GLY A 508 -25.95 -22.59 0.26
CA GLY A 508 -26.82 -22.13 1.35
C GLY A 508 -26.08 -21.37 2.45
N PHE A 509 -24.77 -21.23 2.35
CA PHE A 509 -24.00 -20.42 3.34
C PHE A 509 -24.41 -18.95 3.22
N GLU A 510 -24.78 -18.35 4.36
CA GLU A 510 -25.12 -16.93 4.43
C GLU A 510 -23.87 -16.12 4.82
N ILE A 511 -23.53 -15.15 4.02
CA ILE A 511 -22.41 -14.24 4.19
C ILE A 511 -22.95 -12.84 4.49
N GLY A 512 -22.36 -12.15 5.44
CA GLY A 512 -22.71 -10.75 5.72
C GLY A 512 -23.85 -10.59 6.72
N ASN A 513 -23.95 -11.44 7.70
CA ASN A 513 -25.00 -11.44 8.73
C ASN A 513 -25.01 -10.20 9.64
N GLN A 514 -24.15 -9.21 9.39
CA GLN A 514 -24.05 -8.00 10.19
C GLN A 514 -24.04 -6.72 9.35
N VAL A 515 -25.14 -6.00 9.50
CA VAL A 515 -25.23 -4.54 9.48
C VAL A 515 -24.37 -3.81 8.45
N GLY A 516 -24.77 -3.78 7.19
CA GLY A 516 -24.34 -2.75 6.28
C GLY A 516 -25.49 -1.76 6.02
N SER A 517 -25.18 -0.50 5.80
CA SER A 517 -26.09 0.39 5.10
C SER A 517 -26.26 -0.15 3.68
N PHE A 518 -27.49 -0.08 3.15
CA PHE A 518 -27.77 -0.52 1.81
C PHE A 518 -27.00 0.33 0.79
N GLY A 519 -26.10 -0.29 0.06
CA GLY A 519 -25.47 0.32 -1.10
C GLY A 519 -26.34 0.18 -2.36
N PRO A 520 -26.00 0.89 -3.44
CA PRO A 520 -26.62 0.69 -4.73
C PRO A 520 -26.42 -0.75 -5.21
N VAL A 521 -27.45 -1.31 -5.84
CA VAL A 521 -27.45 -2.69 -6.33
C VAL A 521 -27.87 -2.74 -7.79
N LEU A 522 -27.12 -3.46 -8.60
CA LEU A 522 -27.35 -3.63 -10.03
C LEU A 522 -27.95 -5.02 -10.32
N GLY A 523 -28.95 -5.09 -11.17
CA GLY A 523 -29.46 -6.37 -11.67
C GLY A 523 -28.54 -6.95 -12.74
N LEU A 524 -28.00 -8.15 -12.51
CA LEU A 524 -27.06 -8.81 -13.40
C LEU A 524 -27.56 -10.17 -13.84
N MET A 525 -27.19 -10.53 -15.06
CA MET A 525 -27.31 -11.88 -15.60
C MET A 525 -25.92 -12.34 -16.08
N PRO A 526 -25.54 -13.59 -15.81
CA PRO A 526 -24.30 -14.13 -16.34
C PRO A 526 -24.37 -14.22 -17.85
N ALA A 527 -23.26 -13.85 -18.51
CA ALA A 527 -23.04 -14.03 -19.93
C ALA A 527 -21.94 -15.05 -20.17
N ALA A 528 -21.92 -15.66 -21.33
CA ALA A 528 -20.93 -16.64 -21.74
C ALA A 528 -20.76 -17.80 -20.73
N ARG A 529 -19.56 -17.89 -20.11
CA ARG A 529 -19.21 -18.94 -19.13
C ARG A 529 -19.43 -18.51 -17.68
N ALA A 530 -19.83 -17.27 -17.46
CA ALA A 530 -20.11 -16.76 -16.12
C ALA A 530 -21.29 -17.49 -15.48
N HIS A 531 -21.31 -17.55 -14.16
CA HIS A 531 -22.41 -18.12 -13.40
C HIS A 531 -22.60 -17.39 -12.09
N TYR A 532 -23.81 -17.50 -11.53
CA TYR A 532 -24.07 -17.03 -10.17
C TYR A 532 -23.31 -17.90 -9.17
N TRP A 533 -22.56 -17.26 -8.29
CA TRP A 533 -21.96 -17.90 -7.13
C TRP A 533 -22.80 -17.61 -5.87
N ALA A 534 -23.20 -16.37 -5.66
CA ALA A 534 -24.04 -15.94 -4.57
C ALA A 534 -25.11 -14.96 -5.05
N LEU A 535 -26.27 -14.96 -4.40
CA LEU A 535 -27.32 -13.97 -4.60
C LEU A 535 -27.33 -13.00 -3.42
N LEU A 536 -27.50 -11.72 -3.72
CA LEU A 536 -27.75 -10.71 -2.70
C LEU A 536 -29.21 -10.76 -2.29
N THR A 537 -29.43 -10.85 -0.99
CA THR A 537 -30.74 -10.90 -0.39
C THR A 537 -30.89 -9.77 0.61
N VAL A 538 -32.12 -9.29 0.81
CA VAL A 538 -32.43 -8.25 1.77
C VAL A 538 -32.98 -8.88 3.03
N ALA A 539 -32.31 -8.68 4.15
CA ALA A 539 -32.83 -9.07 5.44
C ALA A 539 -33.84 -8.02 5.93
N ARG A 540 -35.10 -8.37 5.98
CA ARG A 540 -36.12 -7.56 6.71
C ARG A 540 -35.91 -7.76 8.20
N THR A 541 -35.90 -6.68 8.96
CA THR A 541 -35.87 -6.74 10.43
C THR A 541 -36.94 -7.72 10.93
N GLY A 542 -36.51 -8.84 11.52
CA GLY A 542 -37.35 -9.74 12.29
C GLY A 542 -37.94 -10.95 11.59
N LYS A 543 -37.83 -11.15 10.28
CA LYS A 543 -38.29 -12.39 9.62
C LYS A 543 -37.18 -13.00 8.75
N ARG A 544 -36.73 -14.19 9.13
CA ARG A 544 -35.88 -15.05 8.28
C ARG A 544 -36.68 -15.44 7.04
N PHE A 545 -36.12 -15.29 5.87
CA PHE A 545 -36.72 -15.82 4.64
C PHE A 545 -36.63 -17.35 4.66
N VAL A 546 -37.76 -17.99 4.45
CA VAL A 546 -37.83 -19.44 4.27
C VAL A 546 -37.56 -19.72 2.80
N LYS A 547 -36.62 -20.62 2.53
CA LYS A 547 -36.37 -21.19 1.21
C LYS A 547 -37.64 -21.97 0.79
N GLN A 548 -38.47 -21.41 -0.09
CA GLN A 548 -39.58 -22.14 -0.69
C GLN A 548 -39.20 -22.52 -2.12
N GLY A 549 -39.01 -23.82 -2.36
CA GLY A 549 -38.81 -24.34 -3.70
C GLY A 549 -37.44 -23.99 -4.37
N GLY A 550 -36.39 -23.65 -3.63
CA GLY A 550 -35.07 -23.37 -4.21
C GLY A 550 -34.91 -21.94 -4.77
N GLU A 551 -35.94 -21.12 -4.79
CA GLU A 551 -35.88 -19.74 -5.23
C GLU A 551 -35.83 -18.75 -4.06
N VAL A 552 -34.84 -17.88 -4.08
CA VAL A 552 -34.78 -16.72 -3.19
C VAL A 552 -35.53 -15.58 -3.87
N ARG A 553 -36.68 -15.17 -3.35
CA ARG A 553 -37.43 -14.03 -3.88
C ARG A 553 -36.86 -12.71 -3.35
N ALA A 554 -36.45 -11.86 -4.26
CA ALA A 554 -36.06 -10.49 -3.95
C ALA A 554 -37.25 -9.66 -3.47
N LEU A 555 -37.03 -8.74 -2.52
CA LEU A 555 -38.06 -7.82 -2.06
C LEU A 555 -38.34 -6.74 -3.13
N PRO A 556 -39.53 -6.11 -3.08
CA PRO A 556 -39.86 -4.99 -3.95
C PRO A 556 -38.78 -3.90 -3.85
N GLY A 557 -38.26 -3.48 -4.98
CA GLY A 557 -37.19 -2.45 -5.09
C GLY A 557 -35.79 -3.00 -5.31
N ILE A 558 -35.53 -4.30 -5.06
CA ILE A 558 -34.23 -4.93 -5.39
C ILE A 558 -34.36 -5.70 -6.71
N PRO A 559 -33.36 -5.60 -7.59
CA PRO A 559 -33.34 -6.42 -8.79
C PRO A 559 -33.37 -7.90 -8.44
N GLU A 560 -34.24 -8.67 -9.08
CA GLU A 560 -34.44 -10.11 -8.81
C GLU A 560 -33.18 -10.96 -8.93
N ARG A 561 -32.12 -10.44 -9.57
CA ARG A 561 -30.85 -11.13 -9.82
C ARG A 561 -29.64 -10.29 -9.41
N ALA A 562 -29.75 -9.61 -8.27
CA ALA A 562 -28.60 -9.02 -7.62
C ALA A 562 -27.68 -10.13 -7.10
N ALA A 563 -26.40 -10.15 -7.51
CA ALA A 563 -25.58 -11.33 -7.38
C ALA A 563 -24.09 -11.06 -7.30
N VAL A 564 -23.35 -12.09 -6.87
CA VAL A 564 -21.93 -12.24 -7.13
C VAL A 564 -21.76 -13.28 -8.26
N LEU A 565 -21.08 -12.86 -9.32
CA LEU A 565 -20.80 -13.68 -10.49
C LEU A 565 -19.35 -14.14 -10.49
N ILE A 566 -19.10 -15.34 -10.99
CA ILE A 566 -17.77 -15.86 -11.30
C ILE A 566 -17.72 -16.20 -12.78
N ASN A 567 -16.74 -15.63 -13.48
CA ASN A 567 -16.46 -15.92 -14.87
C ASN A 567 -15.08 -16.56 -15.03
N PRO A 568 -14.99 -17.82 -15.51
CA PRO A 568 -13.73 -18.38 -15.98
C PRO A 568 -13.28 -17.64 -17.24
N TYR A 569 -12.08 -17.04 -17.19
CA TYR A 569 -11.53 -16.30 -18.34
C TYR A 569 -10.08 -16.73 -18.59
N GLY A 570 -9.82 -17.35 -19.73
CA GLY A 570 -8.54 -17.99 -19.99
C GLY A 570 -8.21 -19.06 -18.94
N ARG A 571 -7.10 -18.90 -18.23
CA ARG A 571 -6.65 -19.79 -17.14
C ARG A 571 -7.03 -19.29 -15.75
N GLY A 572 -7.63 -18.12 -15.63
CA GLY A 572 -7.98 -17.46 -14.38
C GLY A 572 -9.48 -17.27 -14.18
N TYR A 573 -9.80 -16.40 -13.25
CA TYR A 573 -11.18 -16.11 -12.87
C TYR A 573 -11.39 -14.63 -12.64
N ALA A 574 -12.52 -14.11 -13.10
CA ALA A 574 -13.01 -12.79 -12.77
C ALA A 574 -14.27 -12.92 -11.89
N ILE A 575 -14.27 -12.26 -10.74
CA ILE A 575 -15.36 -12.29 -9.76
C ILE A 575 -15.92 -10.87 -9.66
N PHE A 576 -17.22 -10.73 -9.83
CA PHE A 576 -17.89 -9.43 -9.78
C PHE A 576 -19.09 -9.43 -8.85
N ALA A 577 -19.16 -8.42 -7.99
CA ALA A 577 -20.31 -8.18 -7.11
C ALA A 577 -21.18 -7.02 -7.64
N SER A 578 -22.48 -7.21 -7.65
CA SER A 578 -23.48 -6.23 -8.12
C SER A 578 -23.71 -5.06 -7.18
N THR A 579 -22.95 -4.96 -6.12
CA THR A 579 -22.96 -3.88 -5.11
C THR A 579 -21.54 -3.55 -4.70
N PHE A 580 -21.36 -2.52 -3.88
CA PHE A 580 -20.06 -2.24 -3.26
C PHE A 580 -19.79 -3.27 -2.16
N LEU A 581 -19.02 -4.29 -2.52
CA LEU A 581 -18.87 -5.51 -1.73
C LEU A 581 -18.27 -5.23 -0.34
N TRP A 582 -17.25 -4.39 -0.27
CA TRP A 582 -16.48 -4.18 0.95
C TRP A 582 -17.06 -3.12 1.89
N THR A 583 -17.95 -2.25 1.43
CA THR A 583 -18.72 -1.36 2.30
C THR A 583 -19.78 -2.12 3.12
N LEU A 584 -20.24 -3.25 2.60
CA LEU A 584 -21.29 -4.06 3.21
C LEU A 584 -20.73 -5.19 4.09
N TRP A 585 -19.49 -5.56 3.92
CA TRP A 585 -18.92 -6.77 4.47
C TRP A 585 -18.01 -6.49 5.67
N SER A 586 -18.46 -6.87 6.86
CA SER A 586 -17.64 -6.72 8.05
C SER A 586 -16.43 -7.66 8.01
N PRO A 587 -15.21 -7.17 8.29
CA PRO A 587 -14.03 -8.02 8.44
C PRO A 587 -14.14 -9.05 9.57
N LYS A 588 -15.09 -8.87 10.50
CA LYS A 588 -15.36 -9.80 11.60
C LYS A 588 -16.29 -10.94 11.20
N ASP A 589 -16.78 -10.97 9.98
CA ASP A 589 -17.62 -12.02 9.46
C ASP A 589 -16.78 -13.24 9.08
N LEU A 590 -17.21 -14.43 9.51
CA LEU A 590 -16.56 -15.69 9.12
C LEU A 590 -16.52 -15.87 7.60
N GLY A 591 -17.57 -15.46 6.90
CA GLY A 591 -17.62 -15.52 5.44
C GLY A 591 -16.59 -14.61 4.78
N PHE A 592 -16.30 -13.46 5.38
CA PHE A 592 -15.21 -12.58 4.92
C PHE A 592 -13.87 -13.32 4.97
N ASP A 593 -13.55 -13.96 6.08
CA ASP A 593 -12.32 -14.73 6.24
C ASP A 593 -12.25 -15.91 5.26
N LEU A 594 -13.32 -16.69 5.16
CA LEU A 594 -13.38 -17.83 4.25
C LEU A 594 -13.24 -17.42 2.77
N PHE A 595 -13.89 -16.34 2.35
CA PHE A 595 -13.83 -15.84 0.98
C PHE A 595 -12.44 -15.33 0.62
N HIS A 596 -11.93 -14.37 1.37
CA HIS A 596 -10.63 -13.77 1.12
C HIS A 596 -9.51 -14.79 1.31
N GLY A 597 -9.63 -15.61 2.35
CA GLY A 597 -8.67 -16.65 2.65
C GLY A 597 -8.52 -17.67 1.53
N SER A 598 -9.62 -18.15 0.99
CA SER A 598 -9.59 -19.10 -0.14
C SER A 598 -8.87 -18.55 -1.38
N LEU A 599 -8.93 -17.24 -1.58
CA LEU A 599 -8.24 -16.56 -2.70
C LEU A 599 -6.77 -16.29 -2.37
N ILE A 600 -6.49 -15.70 -1.21
CA ILE A 600 -5.14 -15.27 -0.81
C ILE A 600 -4.23 -16.47 -0.58
N GLU A 601 -4.72 -17.57 -0.02
CA GLU A 601 -3.95 -18.80 0.18
C GLU A 601 -3.38 -19.39 -1.11
N ARG A 602 -3.95 -19.05 -2.26
CA ARG A 602 -3.41 -19.46 -3.58
C ARG A 602 -2.11 -18.74 -3.93
N GLY A 603 -1.81 -17.65 -3.26
CA GLY A 603 -0.61 -16.83 -3.46
C GLY A 603 0.23 -16.60 -2.23
N SER A 604 -0.25 -16.99 -1.03
CA SER A 604 0.45 -16.76 0.24
C SER A 604 0.89 -18.07 0.88
N ALA A 605 2.11 -18.05 1.41
CA ALA A 605 2.64 -19.14 2.23
C ALA A 605 2.26 -18.99 3.72
N LEU A 606 1.81 -17.82 4.14
CA LEU A 606 1.53 -17.47 5.54
C LEU A 606 0.04 -17.35 5.79
N ARG A 607 -0.41 -17.90 6.91
CA ARG A 607 -1.74 -17.69 7.47
C ARG A 607 -1.68 -17.45 8.96
N VAL A 608 -2.42 -16.45 9.44
CA VAL A 608 -2.64 -16.22 10.87
C VAL A 608 -3.84 -17.05 11.32
N VAL A 609 -3.65 -17.94 12.30
CA VAL A 609 -4.74 -18.75 12.84
C VAL A 609 -5.65 -17.89 13.71
N GLY A 610 -6.93 -17.88 13.41
CA GLY A 610 -7.92 -17.00 14.06
C GLY A 610 -8.11 -15.66 13.33
N GLY A 611 -7.33 -15.38 12.28
CA GLY A 611 -7.53 -14.24 11.38
C GLY A 611 -7.69 -12.92 12.13
N PHE A 612 -8.74 -12.19 11.82
CA PHE A 612 -9.05 -10.87 12.39
C PHE A 612 -9.51 -10.89 13.88
N VAL A 613 -9.70 -12.06 14.48
CA VAL A 613 -9.96 -12.18 15.92
C VAL A 613 -8.68 -11.97 16.73
N THR A 614 -7.51 -12.15 16.09
CA THR A 614 -6.22 -11.90 16.73
C THR A 614 -5.87 -10.42 16.59
N ASN A 615 -5.59 -9.76 17.71
CA ASN A 615 -5.16 -8.36 17.71
C ASN A 615 -3.66 -8.20 17.40
N VAL A 616 -3.04 -9.15 16.72
CA VAL A 616 -1.61 -9.16 16.38
C VAL A 616 -1.43 -8.90 14.91
N TRP A 617 -0.49 -8.02 14.56
CA TRP A 617 -0.16 -7.72 13.18
C TRP A 617 1.00 -8.59 12.71
N VAL A 618 0.86 -9.14 11.51
CA VAL A 618 1.84 -10.05 10.94
C VAL A 618 2.21 -9.60 9.51
N SER A 619 3.49 -9.59 9.20
CA SER A 619 3.97 -9.31 7.85
C SER A 619 4.98 -10.37 7.40
N ALA A 620 4.66 -11.06 6.30
CA ALA A 620 5.64 -11.91 5.63
C ALA A 620 6.61 -11.04 4.81
N MET A 621 7.89 -11.28 5.00
CA MET A 621 8.97 -10.62 4.28
C MET A 621 9.88 -11.66 3.64
N ASP A 622 10.65 -11.27 2.63
CA ASP A 622 11.60 -12.15 1.93
C ASP A 622 12.73 -12.67 2.86
N LYS A 623 12.97 -11.99 3.97
CA LYS A 623 14.01 -12.33 4.96
C LYS A 623 13.45 -12.85 6.28
N GLY A 624 12.13 -12.98 6.41
CA GLY A 624 11.51 -13.45 7.66
C GLY A 624 10.04 -13.07 7.81
N ILE A 625 9.55 -13.17 9.04
CA ILE A 625 8.18 -12.78 9.40
C ILE A 625 8.26 -11.78 10.55
N LEU A 626 7.69 -10.60 10.35
CA LEU A 626 7.54 -9.60 11.40
C LEU A 626 6.18 -9.77 12.07
N VAL A 627 6.17 -9.87 13.39
CA VAL A 627 4.97 -10.01 14.22
C VAL A 627 4.96 -8.90 15.25
N ILE A 628 3.86 -8.18 15.38
CA ILE A 628 3.72 -7.00 16.24
C ILE A 628 2.49 -7.17 17.13
N ASN A 629 2.64 -7.00 18.44
CA ASN A 629 1.53 -6.85 19.35
C ASN A 629 1.23 -5.36 19.58
N PRO A 630 0.19 -4.80 18.97
CA PRO A 630 -0.16 -3.39 19.14
C PRO A 630 -0.96 -3.09 20.40
N THR A 631 -1.30 -4.09 21.20
CA THR A 631 -2.24 -3.99 22.33
C THR A 631 -1.54 -3.84 23.67
N ASP A 632 -2.31 -3.41 24.68
CA ASP A 632 -1.86 -3.26 26.07
C ASP A 632 -1.86 -4.62 26.84
N THR A 633 -2.12 -5.74 26.15
CA THR A 633 -2.23 -7.07 26.76
C THR A 633 -1.27 -8.06 26.13
N LEU A 634 -0.91 -9.09 26.90
CA LEU A 634 -0.16 -10.22 26.40
C LEU A 634 -0.95 -10.92 25.28
N GLN A 635 -0.31 -11.13 24.13
CA GLN A 635 -0.93 -11.80 22.99
C GLN A 635 -0.18 -13.09 22.65
N SER A 636 -0.93 -14.14 22.38
CA SER A 636 -0.41 -15.38 21.81
C SER A 636 -0.90 -15.51 20.37
N VAL A 637 0.02 -15.70 19.44
CA VAL A 637 -0.29 -15.84 18.03
C VAL A 637 0.15 -17.20 17.51
N ARG A 638 -0.70 -17.78 16.66
CA ARG A 638 -0.40 -19.01 15.91
C ARG A 638 -0.36 -18.69 14.43
N LEU A 639 0.75 -19.05 13.81
CA LEU A 639 0.96 -18.86 12.38
C LEU A 639 1.09 -20.21 11.69
N LEU A 640 0.47 -20.37 10.54
CA LEU A 640 0.69 -21.50 9.66
C LEU A 640 1.58 -21.04 8.49
N TRP A 641 2.67 -21.75 8.27
CA TRP A 641 3.63 -21.46 7.22
C TRP A 641 3.78 -22.66 6.27
N ARG A 642 3.58 -22.42 4.98
CA ARG A 642 3.55 -23.47 3.94
C ARG A 642 4.78 -23.37 3.02
N THR A 643 5.96 -23.46 3.60
CA THR A 643 7.21 -23.57 2.83
C THR A 643 8.18 -24.47 3.57
N PRO A 644 9.17 -25.03 2.87
CA PRO A 644 10.22 -25.82 3.52
C PRO A 644 11.20 -24.98 4.37
N VAL A 645 10.90 -23.72 4.62
CA VAL A 645 11.77 -22.81 5.39
C VAL A 645 11.42 -22.85 6.86
N PHE A 646 12.40 -23.10 7.71
CA PHE A 646 12.27 -23.09 9.16
C PHE A 646 12.68 -21.73 9.73
N TYR A 647 11.89 -21.25 10.68
CA TYR A 647 12.13 -19.98 11.36
C TYR A 647 12.51 -20.22 12.81
N ALA A 648 13.44 -19.42 13.31
CA ALA A 648 13.82 -19.43 14.72
C ALA A 648 13.52 -18.11 15.40
N LEU A 649 13.01 -18.25 16.60
CA LEU A 649 12.93 -17.18 17.58
C LEU A 649 13.15 -17.75 18.97
N THR A 650 13.75 -16.97 19.86
CA THR A 650 14.03 -17.38 21.24
C THR A 650 12.78 -17.80 22.05
N ASN A 651 11.62 -17.22 21.68
CA ASN A 651 10.36 -17.40 22.42
C ASN A 651 9.24 -18.04 21.57
N ALA A 652 9.57 -18.67 20.45
CA ALA A 652 8.60 -19.32 19.58
C ALA A 652 8.75 -20.83 19.61
N THR A 653 7.61 -21.52 19.61
CA THR A 653 7.57 -22.97 19.39
C THR A 653 7.21 -23.23 17.93
N VAL A 654 8.03 -23.99 17.23
CA VAL A 654 7.80 -24.39 15.84
C VAL A 654 7.45 -25.86 15.80
N ARG A 655 6.30 -26.21 15.25
CA ARG A 655 5.84 -27.59 15.15
C ARG A 655 5.38 -27.88 13.70
N PRO A 656 5.91 -28.91 13.03
CA PRO A 656 5.35 -29.37 11.77
C PRO A 656 3.98 -30.03 12.02
N ILE A 657 2.97 -29.67 11.22
CA ILE A 657 1.62 -30.26 11.29
C ILE A 657 1.26 -31.06 10.06
N SER A 658 2.00 -30.90 8.97
CA SER A 658 1.87 -31.70 7.75
C SER A 658 3.21 -31.81 7.06
N THR A 659 3.45 -32.96 6.41
CA THR A 659 4.68 -33.23 5.66
C THR A 659 4.55 -33.06 4.16
N LEU A 660 3.30 -33.11 3.63
CA LEU A 660 3.02 -32.98 2.20
C LEU A 660 1.67 -32.25 1.95
N PRO A 661 1.67 -30.95 1.61
CA PRO A 661 2.82 -30.03 1.65
C PRO A 661 3.29 -29.76 3.08
N LEU A 662 4.54 -29.41 3.27
CA LEU A 662 5.06 -29.08 4.58
C LEU A 662 4.35 -27.85 5.13
N VAL A 663 3.63 -28.02 6.22
CA VAL A 663 2.96 -26.94 6.96
C VAL A 663 3.51 -26.90 8.37
N GLN A 664 4.03 -25.77 8.75
CA GLN A 664 4.56 -25.52 10.09
C GLN A 664 3.60 -24.64 10.86
N GLU A 665 3.37 -25.00 12.10
CA GLU A 665 2.70 -24.15 13.08
C GLU A 665 3.77 -23.47 13.94
N ILE A 666 3.74 -22.14 13.94
CA ILE A 666 4.63 -21.30 14.75
C ILE A 666 3.76 -20.64 15.80
N THR A 667 4.03 -20.92 17.07
CA THR A 667 3.35 -20.27 18.19
C THR A 667 4.34 -19.38 18.93
N LEU A 668 3.96 -18.13 19.14
CA LEU A 668 4.75 -17.19 19.91
C LEU A 668 3.85 -16.33 20.80
N THR A 669 4.43 -15.82 21.88
CA THR A 669 3.78 -14.93 22.83
C THR A 669 4.53 -13.62 22.88
N LEU A 670 3.82 -12.49 22.73
CA LEU A 670 4.37 -11.15 22.72
C LEU A 670 3.79 -10.34 23.88
N HIS A 671 4.66 -9.64 24.59
CA HIS A 671 4.27 -8.66 25.61
C HIS A 671 3.54 -7.47 24.98
N PRO A 672 2.84 -6.65 25.78
CA PRO A 672 2.22 -5.40 25.30
C PRO A 672 3.21 -4.53 24.52
N HIS A 673 2.78 -4.00 23.38
CA HIS A 673 3.55 -3.12 22.49
C HIS A 673 4.89 -3.69 22.01
N ASP A 674 5.09 -5.01 22.13
CA ASP A 674 6.29 -5.69 21.70
C ASP A 674 6.15 -6.26 20.29
N TRP A 675 7.27 -6.60 19.69
CA TRP A 675 7.34 -7.19 18.36
C TRP A 675 8.47 -8.21 18.27
N ALA A 676 8.42 -9.07 17.25
CA ALA A 676 9.43 -10.06 17.00
C ALA A 676 9.65 -10.22 15.49
N PHE A 677 10.90 -10.45 15.11
CA PHE A 677 11.25 -10.81 13.75
C PHE A 677 11.74 -12.26 13.69
N LEU A 678 10.94 -13.13 13.07
CA LEU A 678 11.28 -14.54 12.86
C LEU A 678 12.22 -14.63 11.66
N ARG A 679 13.46 -15.09 11.87
CA ARG A 679 14.41 -15.29 10.78
C ARG A 679 14.34 -16.71 10.23
N PRO A 680 14.46 -16.93 8.92
CA PRO A 680 14.68 -18.26 8.39
C PRO A 680 16.03 -18.79 8.85
N ILE A 681 16.06 -20.05 9.27
CA ILE A 681 17.28 -20.72 9.76
C ILE A 681 17.69 -21.90 8.90
N ALA A 682 16.73 -22.56 8.28
CA ALA A 682 17.02 -23.70 7.42
C ALA A 682 15.97 -23.88 6.33
N ASP A 683 16.41 -24.34 5.17
CA ASP A 683 15.58 -24.78 4.06
C ASP A 683 15.92 -26.24 3.73
N LEU A 684 14.91 -27.05 3.49
CA LEU A 684 15.02 -28.46 3.20
C LEU A 684 14.44 -28.79 1.84
N SER A 685 15.22 -29.43 1.00
CA SER A 685 14.78 -29.89 -0.31
C SER A 685 15.34 -31.29 -0.60
N PRO A 686 14.55 -32.29 -0.95
CA PRO A 686 13.09 -32.35 -1.04
C PRO A 686 12.39 -32.49 0.32
N PRO A 687 11.04 -32.49 0.39
CA PRO A 687 10.31 -32.54 1.65
C PRO A 687 10.52 -33.88 2.37
N PHE A 688 10.86 -33.79 3.65
CA PHE A 688 11.00 -34.93 4.57
C PHE A 688 10.13 -34.72 5.78
N GLU A 689 9.88 -35.80 6.52
CA GLU A 689 9.34 -35.68 7.85
C GLU A 689 10.38 -35.02 8.78
N VAL A 690 10.07 -33.89 9.34
CA VAL A 690 11.02 -33.13 10.16
C VAL A 690 10.44 -32.86 11.52
N THR A 691 11.18 -33.26 12.55
CA THR A 691 10.92 -32.81 13.92
C THR A 691 12.03 -31.81 14.29
N THR A 692 11.62 -30.61 14.70
CA THR A 692 12.56 -29.58 15.09
C THR A 692 12.58 -29.35 16.58
N GLU A 693 13.75 -29.18 17.16
CA GLU A 693 13.94 -28.71 18.51
C GLU A 693 14.88 -27.51 18.46
N VAL A 694 14.37 -26.33 18.71
CA VAL A 694 15.17 -25.11 18.76
C VAL A 694 15.66 -24.91 20.17
N LYS A 695 16.97 -24.94 20.38
CA LYS A 695 17.62 -24.69 21.67
C LYS A 695 18.35 -23.35 21.63
N GLY A 696 17.67 -22.27 21.96
CA GLY A 696 18.27 -20.93 22.01
C GLY A 696 18.54 -20.30 20.64
N ARG A 697 19.30 -19.20 20.65
CA ARG A 697 19.65 -18.43 19.42
C ARG A 697 20.69 -19.13 18.54
N ASP A 698 21.46 -20.07 19.10
CA ASP A 698 22.70 -20.54 18.54
C ASP A 698 22.70 -22.03 18.20
N SER A 699 21.63 -22.77 18.47
CA SER A 699 21.54 -24.19 18.16
C SER A 699 20.15 -24.61 17.65
N LEU A 700 20.15 -25.38 16.56
CA LEU A 700 18.97 -25.99 15.95
C LEU A 700 19.21 -27.51 15.87
N LYS A 701 18.32 -28.30 16.44
CA LYS A 701 18.29 -29.73 16.27
C LYS A 701 17.21 -30.14 15.31
N LEU A 702 17.59 -30.72 14.18
CA LEU A 702 16.67 -31.26 13.17
C LEU A 702 16.71 -32.79 13.27
N ARG A 703 15.52 -33.41 13.39
CA ARG A 703 15.37 -34.84 13.16
C ARG A 703 14.66 -35.02 11.83
N LEU A 704 15.29 -35.70 10.92
CA LEU A 704 14.78 -35.99 9.59
C LEU A 704 14.32 -37.44 9.52
N GLY A 705 13.03 -37.66 9.25
CA GLY A 705 12.49 -38.99 8.94
C GLY A 705 12.36 -39.14 7.42
N GLY A 706 12.84 -40.22 6.85
CA GLY A 706 12.77 -40.48 5.41
C GLY A 706 13.25 -41.86 5.02
N ALA A 707 13.08 -42.24 3.77
CA ALA A 707 13.56 -43.52 3.24
C ALA A 707 15.10 -43.59 3.23
N LEU A 708 15.63 -44.72 3.64
CA LEU A 708 17.06 -44.98 3.63
C LEU A 708 17.66 -44.76 2.24
N GLY A 709 18.77 -44.00 2.15
CA GLY A 709 19.53 -43.81 0.92
C GLY A 709 19.23 -42.53 0.11
N GLY A 710 18.32 -41.68 0.57
CA GLY A 710 18.04 -40.40 -0.08
C GLY A 710 19.11 -39.31 0.25
N ARG A 711 19.38 -38.43 -0.74
CA ARG A 711 20.18 -37.21 -0.50
C ARG A 711 19.25 -36.09 0.00
N VAL A 712 19.64 -35.47 1.11
CA VAL A 712 18.97 -34.30 1.66
C VAL A 712 19.87 -33.09 1.47
N ASN A 713 19.35 -32.03 0.87
CA ASN A 713 20.05 -30.75 0.84
C ASN A 713 19.46 -29.88 1.95
N VAL A 714 20.32 -29.44 2.87
CA VAL A 714 19.96 -28.51 3.92
C VAL A 714 20.72 -27.22 3.70
N ARG A 715 19.98 -26.10 3.54
CA ARG A 715 20.58 -24.77 3.47
C ARG A 715 20.32 -24.05 4.78
N PHE A 716 21.38 -23.52 5.38
CA PHE A 716 21.29 -22.76 6.62
C PHE A 716 21.54 -21.29 6.37
N TRP A 717 20.79 -20.43 7.06
CA TRP A 717 21.05 -19.00 7.14
C TRP A 717 21.69 -18.69 8.50
N LEU A 718 22.93 -18.31 8.49
CA LEU A 718 23.66 -18.04 9.71
C LEU A 718 23.67 -16.54 10.04
N PRO A 719 23.65 -16.17 11.35
CA PRO A 719 23.83 -14.78 11.75
C PRO A 719 25.14 -14.23 11.22
N SER A 720 25.20 -12.93 10.97
CA SER A 720 26.42 -12.26 10.50
C SER A 720 27.60 -12.37 11.49
N SER A 721 27.30 -12.63 12.75
CA SER A 721 28.27 -12.85 13.83
C SER A 721 28.78 -14.31 13.95
N ALA A 722 28.16 -15.24 13.21
CA ALA A 722 28.56 -16.63 13.26
C ALA A 722 29.99 -16.83 12.66
N LYS A 723 30.88 -17.39 13.44
CA LYS A 723 32.28 -17.69 13.01
C LYS A 723 32.44 -19.10 12.50
N SER A 724 31.56 -20.01 12.91
CA SER A 724 31.61 -21.43 12.52
C SER A 724 30.25 -22.08 12.61
N LEU A 725 30.00 -23.10 11.83
CA LEU A 725 28.84 -23.99 11.89
C LEU A 725 29.32 -25.39 12.29
N GLN A 726 28.78 -25.96 13.36
CA GLN A 726 28.98 -27.34 13.71
C GLN A 726 27.74 -28.16 13.34
N VAL A 727 27.89 -29.11 12.44
CA VAL A 727 26.82 -30.02 12.04
C VAL A 727 27.10 -31.38 12.67
N VAL A 728 26.17 -31.87 13.50
CA VAL A 728 26.25 -33.21 14.09
C VAL A 728 25.11 -34.04 13.47
N ILE A 729 25.46 -35.13 12.79
CA ILE A 729 24.49 -36.04 12.19
C ILE A 729 24.42 -37.29 13.07
N GLU A 730 23.29 -37.50 13.70
CA GLU A 730 22.96 -38.71 14.46
C GLU A 730 22.06 -39.62 13.59
N GLN A 731 22.55 -40.84 13.30
CA GLN A 731 21.77 -41.83 12.56
C GLN A 731 21.38 -42.98 13.49
N ASN A 732 20.08 -43.18 13.72
CA ASN A 732 19.48 -44.31 14.43
C ASN A 732 20.09 -44.62 15.82
N GLY A 733 20.51 -43.62 16.57
CA GLY A 733 21.03 -43.81 17.93
C GLY A 733 22.43 -44.42 18.04
N THR A 734 23.11 -44.64 16.94
CA THR A 734 24.53 -45.04 16.90
C THR A 734 25.42 -43.85 16.67
N THR A 735 26.57 -43.86 17.27
CA THR A 735 27.60 -42.81 17.43
C THR A 735 27.64 -41.72 16.37
N PRO A 736 27.66 -40.45 16.74
CA PRO A 736 27.63 -39.36 15.80
C PRO A 736 28.85 -39.36 14.88
N VAL A 737 28.59 -39.29 13.58
CA VAL A 737 29.63 -38.94 12.63
C VAL A 737 29.79 -37.42 12.73
N SER A 738 30.80 -37.00 13.49
CA SER A 738 31.15 -35.59 13.62
C SER A 738 31.78 -35.12 12.31
N TYR A 739 31.09 -34.29 11.54
CA TYR A 739 31.72 -33.55 10.47
C TYR A 739 32.26 -32.23 11.00
N THR A 740 33.53 -32.05 10.71
CA THR A 740 34.42 -30.98 11.09
C THR A 740 33.92 -29.58 10.80
N HIS A 741 34.41 -28.65 11.59
CA HIS A 741 34.28 -27.21 11.45
C HIS A 741 34.40 -26.75 10.01
N LEU A 742 33.28 -26.32 9.40
CA LEU A 742 33.29 -25.51 8.20
C LEU A 742 33.66 -24.09 8.61
N THR A 743 34.90 -23.69 8.30
CA THR A 743 35.28 -22.28 8.33
C THR A 743 34.48 -21.59 7.23
N LEU A 744 33.58 -20.70 7.63
CA LEU A 744 32.73 -19.99 6.70
C LEU A 744 33.58 -19.01 5.89
N PRO A 745 33.52 -19.08 4.54
CA PRO A 745 34.05 -18.02 3.72
C PRO A 745 33.24 -16.72 4.00
N THR A 746 33.90 -15.59 3.85
CA THR A 746 33.34 -14.25 4.11
C THR A 746 32.10 -13.89 3.29
N ASN A 747 31.68 -14.72 2.32
CA ASN A 747 30.45 -14.66 1.55
C ASN A 747 29.50 -15.82 1.92
N ARG A 748 28.67 -15.67 2.66
CA ARG A 748 27.60 -15.99 3.59
C ARG A 748 26.48 -16.96 3.14
N GLU A 749 26.67 -17.82 2.15
CA GLU A 749 25.80 -18.95 1.84
C GLU A 749 26.61 -20.25 1.90
N VAL A 750 26.20 -21.18 2.76
CA VAL A 750 26.73 -22.55 2.83
C VAL A 750 25.60 -23.54 2.58
#